data_4a5f4a4603b25a8a0728f89cffc1a881
#
_entry.id   4a5f4a4603b25a8a0728f89cffc1a881
#
_cell.length_a   1.000
_cell.length_b   1.000
_cell.length_c   1.000
_cell.angle_alpha   90.00
_cell.angle_beta   90.00
_cell.angle_gamma   90.00
#
_symmetry.space_group_name_H-M   'P 1'
#
loop_
_entity.id
_entity.type
_entity.pdbx_description
1 polymer ?
#
loop_
_entity_poly.entity_id
_entity_poly.type
_entity_poly.pdbx_seq_one_letter_code
_entity_poly.pdbx_strand_id
1 'polypeptide(L)'
;MRRRACVLLLLALALSWALRCAVAGNAKEPQARQEAIESILKDIVSEDQKLRIKAFERLRELGMDGVRQLVEMMPKLGEGNDGGVRFAVHGLAMTFTAKGMERERKELSMTLCDLLKTDLPTWVKRFLIEQLQIVGGEEAVETLSTLLSDEELAESSRQALCANPSESALKALRGWLPKAKGDLRIGIINALGERRDKNAVKLLLNETLSKDRDVRCAALEALGKIGDPSAVDAILLGLKDADGRVVRSAFSALLMLYENLLASGRKKEALKAGTEALRVVKESKQRRALLLHIAKIADAGAIGAIATCLSDKDPYVRSLAMECLSVIEGEEASAQLAKLMKTADEATRSRIVLILGRRKDKVATRALNEALQDKSDVVKVASLQALGKLEEASEELLLKAATSEVEEIHETALKAYIALANKRLEKGDREGAVKMFATATRVARAVELVREALSGIAKAPAEEALITVEELLKEPQLMEEASRAYFAIATSLADAGKRDEALQMLFKLAAMSTPRDLSEAVFAKLRQLNPEVDVSSARGFVTSWWLIGPFKGTDIDAVLPPEKEVNLEAPVKFEGVELRWFKHRTNDIDGFVNLYGLLKPNENVSAFMYAEIEVEKEMDALFKLGSDDSIKCWLNGKLVHRYPEPRSPAVDQDVVKVHLQAGLNRILLKVVNFGGGWCATLRITDIDGRPVKFKQK
;
A
#
# COMPACT_ATOMS: atom_id res chain seq x y z
N MET A 1 -14.09 35.82 13.06
CA MET A 1 -15.03 36.92 12.93
C MET A 1 -14.54 38.26 13.53
N ARG A 2 -13.79 38.30 14.64
CA ARG A 2 -13.32 39.57 15.26
C ARG A 2 -12.30 40.37 14.42
N ARG A 3 -11.45 39.74 13.57
CA ARG A 3 -10.51 40.50 12.70
C ARG A 3 -11.13 41.19 11.48
N ARG A 4 -12.27 40.71 10.96
CA ARG A 4 -12.99 41.36 9.83
C ARG A 4 -13.81 42.60 10.25
N ALA A 5 -14.27 42.63 11.48
CA ALA A 5 -15.01 43.78 12.01
C ALA A 5 -14.11 45.02 12.23
N CYS A 6 -12.82 44.82 12.63
CA CYS A 6 -11.86 45.92 12.76
C CYS A 6 -11.50 46.58 11.42
N VAL A 7 -11.37 45.79 10.35
CA VAL A 7 -11.00 46.30 9.02
C VAL A 7 -12.12 47.11 8.37
N LEU A 8 -13.39 46.73 8.58
CA LEU A 8 -14.55 47.48 8.07
C LEU A 8 -14.78 48.76 8.81
N LEU A 9 -14.46 48.84 10.12
CA LEU A 9 -14.54 50.08 10.89
C LEU A 9 -13.48 51.09 10.46
N LEU A 10 -12.28 50.63 10.11
CA LEU A 10 -11.16 51.45 9.62
C LEU A 10 -11.45 52.05 8.23
N LEU A 11 -12.14 51.33 7.35
CA LEU A 11 -12.52 51.80 6.01
C LEU A 11 -13.63 52.90 6.07
N ALA A 12 -14.57 52.81 7.01
CA ALA A 12 -15.61 53.82 7.18
C ALA A 12 -15.03 55.15 7.72
N LEU A 13 -13.98 55.08 8.54
CA LEU A 13 -13.28 56.26 9.08
C LEU A 13 -12.44 56.97 8.01
N ALA A 14 -11.89 56.28 7.03
CA ALA A 14 -11.09 56.85 5.94
C ALA A 14 -11.92 57.73 4.98
N LEU A 15 -13.16 57.35 4.73
CA LEU A 15 -14.07 58.10 3.82
C LEU A 15 -14.60 59.42 4.41
N SER A 16 -14.75 59.53 5.72
CA SER A 16 -15.25 60.76 6.37
C SER A 16 -14.21 61.88 6.46
N TRP A 17 -12.91 61.50 6.35
CA TRP A 17 -11.82 62.46 6.53
C TRP A 17 -11.47 63.25 5.27
N ALA A 18 -11.64 62.74 4.09
CA ALA A 18 -11.40 63.46 2.82
C ALA A 18 -12.27 64.70 2.63
N LEU A 19 -13.41 64.79 3.32
CA LEU A 19 -14.31 65.91 3.23
C LEU A 19 -14.05 67.08 4.24
N ARG A 20 -13.18 66.82 5.27
CA ARG A 20 -12.97 67.82 6.35
C ARG A 20 -11.63 68.56 6.31
N CYS A 21 -10.68 68.21 5.45
CA CYS A 21 -9.37 68.87 5.37
C CYS A 21 -9.35 70.24 4.70
N ALA A 22 -10.51 70.80 4.32
CA ALA A 22 -10.62 72.11 3.66
C ALA A 22 -10.77 73.30 4.60
N VAL A 23 -10.93 73.07 5.91
CA VAL A 23 -11.17 74.19 6.85
C VAL A 23 -10.47 73.96 8.18
N ALA A 24 -9.23 74.52 8.36
CA ALA A 24 -8.77 74.97 9.68
C ALA A 24 -7.38 75.61 9.58
N GLY A 25 -7.27 76.86 9.20
CA GLY A 25 -6.20 77.77 9.68
C GLY A 25 -6.66 78.35 10.97
N ASN A 26 -5.97 78.08 12.09
CA ASN A 26 -5.66 79.03 13.13
C ASN A 26 -4.94 78.38 14.30
N ALA A 27 -3.72 78.81 14.58
CA ALA A 27 -2.94 78.45 15.73
C ALA A 27 -3.56 78.90 17.02
N LYS A 28 -4.02 77.99 17.91
CA LYS A 28 -4.30 78.28 19.31
C LYS A 28 -3.11 77.87 20.16
N GLU A 29 -2.82 78.68 21.13
CA GLU A 29 -1.66 78.71 22.05
C GLU A 29 -1.14 77.40 22.55
N PRO A 30 0.15 77.27 22.86
CA PRO A 30 0.83 76.02 23.34
C PRO A 30 0.11 75.40 24.55
N GLN A 31 -0.47 76.21 25.43
CA GLN A 31 -1.08 75.75 26.66
C GLN A 31 -2.41 74.99 26.39
N ALA A 32 -3.25 75.51 25.48
CA ALA A 32 -4.49 74.85 25.08
C ALA A 32 -4.26 73.51 24.35
N ARG A 33 -3.15 73.37 23.64
CA ARG A 33 -2.76 72.15 23.01
C ARG A 33 -2.30 71.09 24.03
N GLN A 34 -1.56 71.49 25.07
CA GLN A 34 -1.13 70.62 26.11
C GLN A 34 -2.29 70.03 26.91
N GLU A 35 -3.30 70.88 27.30
CA GLU A 35 -4.53 70.40 27.92
C GLU A 35 -5.33 69.45 27.02
N ALA A 36 -5.34 69.71 25.73
CA ALA A 36 -5.98 68.82 24.76
C ALA A 36 -5.30 67.45 24.68
N ILE A 37 -3.94 67.41 24.70
CA ILE A 37 -3.16 66.15 24.68
C ILE A 37 -3.39 65.37 25.97
N GLU A 38 -3.37 66.00 27.14
CA GLU A 38 -3.63 65.35 28.43
C GLU A 38 -5.03 64.71 28.48
N SER A 39 -6.06 65.48 27.95
CA SER A 39 -7.40 64.94 27.79
C SER A 39 -7.44 63.73 26.83
N ILE A 40 -6.72 63.78 25.70
CA ILE A 40 -6.63 62.67 24.74
C ILE A 40 -5.95 61.47 25.40
N LEU A 41 -4.85 61.64 26.12
CA LEU A 41 -4.17 60.55 26.80
C LEU A 41 -5.03 59.87 27.84
N LYS A 42 -5.88 60.60 28.57
CA LYS A 42 -6.84 60.02 29.50
C LYS A 42 -7.88 59.17 28.79
N ASP A 43 -8.43 59.69 27.68
CA ASP A 43 -9.48 59.01 26.93
C ASP A 43 -8.95 57.79 26.14
N ILE A 44 -7.69 57.83 25.65
CA ILE A 44 -7.09 56.80 24.81
C ILE A 44 -6.80 55.48 25.57
N VAL A 45 -6.60 55.55 26.89
CA VAL A 45 -6.43 54.40 27.79
C VAL A 45 -7.72 53.95 28.46
N SER A 46 -8.85 54.63 28.17
CA SER A 46 -10.16 54.31 28.75
C SER A 46 -10.63 52.91 28.35
N GLU A 47 -11.40 52.25 29.21
CA GLU A 47 -12.07 50.98 28.87
C GLU A 47 -13.20 51.18 27.85
N ASP A 48 -13.77 52.38 27.79
CA ASP A 48 -14.81 52.73 26.82
C ASP A 48 -14.24 52.84 25.39
N GLN A 49 -14.66 51.94 24.53
CA GLN A 49 -14.22 51.88 23.13
C GLN A 49 -14.59 53.18 22.35
N LYS A 50 -15.70 53.79 22.67
CA LYS A 50 -16.14 55.03 21.97
C LYS A 50 -15.26 56.23 22.32
N LEU A 51 -14.83 56.32 23.59
CA LEU A 51 -13.89 57.34 24.03
C LEU A 51 -12.52 57.14 23.37
N ARG A 52 -12.03 55.90 23.32
CA ARG A 52 -10.76 55.59 22.63
C ARG A 52 -10.78 56.00 21.15
N ILE A 53 -11.85 55.64 20.41
CA ILE A 53 -11.97 56.04 19.00
C ILE A 53 -11.94 57.55 18.83
N LYS A 54 -12.73 58.29 19.63
CA LYS A 54 -12.71 59.77 19.59
C LYS A 54 -11.34 60.34 19.96
N ALA A 55 -10.67 59.76 20.92
CA ALA A 55 -9.33 60.20 21.31
C ALA A 55 -8.32 60.03 20.15
N PHE A 56 -8.38 58.92 19.40
CA PHE A 56 -7.55 58.72 18.20
C PHE A 56 -7.93 59.69 17.05
N GLU A 57 -9.21 60.01 16.85
CA GLU A 57 -9.64 61.01 15.87
C GLU A 57 -9.08 62.40 16.22
N ARG A 58 -9.20 62.83 17.47
CA ARG A 58 -8.63 64.08 17.97
C ARG A 58 -7.09 64.13 17.86
N LEU A 59 -6.44 63.01 18.17
CA LEU A 59 -4.99 62.88 18.03
C LEU A 59 -4.54 63.09 16.57
N ARG A 60 -5.27 62.51 15.63
CA ARG A 60 -5.02 62.71 14.19
C ARG A 60 -5.20 64.16 13.76
N GLU A 61 -6.19 64.85 14.29
CA GLU A 61 -6.43 66.27 14.02
C GLU A 61 -5.28 67.19 14.52
N LEU A 62 -4.55 66.76 15.56
CA LEU A 62 -3.35 67.47 16.03
C LEU A 62 -2.15 67.31 15.10
N GLY A 63 -2.18 66.35 14.18
CA GLY A 63 -1.11 66.11 13.19
C GLY A 63 0.23 65.74 13.80
N MET A 64 1.29 66.01 13.04
CA MET A 64 2.64 65.65 13.46
C MET A 64 3.18 66.50 14.64
N ASP A 65 2.67 67.71 14.80
CA ASP A 65 3.02 68.54 15.96
C ASP A 65 2.51 67.91 17.26
N GLY A 66 1.31 67.28 17.25
CA GLY A 66 0.82 66.49 18.37
C GLY A 66 1.72 65.32 18.71
N VAL A 67 2.22 64.63 17.70
CA VAL A 67 3.18 63.53 17.89
C VAL A 67 4.50 64.00 18.54
N ARG A 68 5.04 65.16 18.08
CA ARG A 68 6.24 65.79 18.70
C ARG A 68 6.03 66.07 20.19
N GLN A 69 4.92 66.72 20.53
CA GLN A 69 4.56 67.04 21.91
C GLN A 69 4.39 65.80 22.77
N LEU A 70 3.71 64.78 22.27
CA LEU A 70 3.59 63.49 22.97
C LEU A 70 4.94 62.88 23.29
N VAL A 71 5.85 62.84 22.34
CA VAL A 71 7.19 62.28 22.56
C VAL A 71 8.03 63.11 23.55
N GLU A 72 7.91 64.46 23.46
CA GLU A 72 8.59 65.39 24.40
C GLU A 72 8.08 65.26 25.85
N MET A 73 6.87 64.74 26.04
CA MET A 73 6.33 64.47 27.39
C MET A 73 6.96 63.19 28.00
N MET A 74 7.43 62.21 27.22
CA MET A 74 7.91 60.93 27.69
C MET A 74 9.04 61.06 28.75
N PRO A 75 10.11 61.85 28.54
CA PRO A 75 11.17 62.02 29.53
C PRO A 75 10.68 62.60 30.86
N LYS A 76 9.63 63.46 30.80
CA LYS A 76 9.03 64.06 32.02
C LYS A 76 8.17 63.09 32.79
N LEU A 77 7.54 62.15 32.11
CA LEU A 77 6.70 61.10 32.72
C LEU A 77 7.56 59.99 33.36
N GLY A 78 8.75 59.75 32.80
CA GLY A 78 9.63 58.68 33.17
C GLY A 78 9.30 57.34 32.56
N GLU A 79 10.29 56.44 32.45
CA GLU A 79 10.12 55.10 31.89
C GLU A 79 9.13 54.29 32.74
N GLY A 80 8.15 53.66 32.09
CA GLY A 80 7.07 52.91 32.72
C GLY A 80 5.82 53.70 33.03
N ASN A 81 5.88 55.05 33.14
CA ASN A 81 4.72 55.93 33.31
C ASN A 81 4.20 56.57 32.01
N ASP A 82 4.87 56.25 30.92
CA ASP A 82 4.60 56.77 29.56
C ASP A 82 3.67 55.88 28.72
N GLY A 83 3.02 54.88 29.32
CA GLY A 83 2.18 53.87 28.63
C GLY A 83 1.08 54.47 27.74
N GLY A 84 0.44 55.56 28.17
CA GLY A 84 -0.55 56.26 27.35
C GLY A 84 0.03 56.90 26.10
N VAL A 85 1.22 57.48 26.18
CA VAL A 85 1.94 58.07 25.04
C VAL A 85 2.39 56.99 24.07
N ARG A 86 2.98 55.90 24.60
CA ARG A 86 3.36 54.74 23.74
C ARG A 86 2.17 54.19 23.00
N PHE A 87 1.04 54.02 23.68
CA PHE A 87 -0.17 53.49 23.06
C PHE A 87 -0.70 54.43 21.97
N ALA A 88 -0.65 55.79 22.21
CA ALA A 88 -1.07 56.77 21.26
C ALA A 88 -0.22 56.79 19.99
N VAL A 89 1.12 56.84 20.12
CA VAL A 89 2.05 56.88 18.98
C VAL A 89 2.05 55.55 18.22
N HIS A 90 2.00 54.43 18.94
CA HIS A 90 1.89 53.11 18.31
C HIS A 90 0.59 52.94 17.54
N GLY A 91 -0.55 53.41 18.11
CA GLY A 91 -1.85 53.38 17.45
C GLY A 91 -1.89 54.21 16.15
N LEU A 92 -1.21 55.37 16.14
CA LEU A 92 -1.03 56.14 14.89
C LEU A 92 -0.17 55.41 13.89
N ALA A 93 0.97 54.82 14.32
CA ALA A 93 1.83 54.06 13.46
C ALA A 93 1.08 52.91 12.79
N MET A 94 0.31 52.15 13.55
CA MET A 94 -0.52 51.07 13.02
C MET A 94 -1.60 51.56 12.07
N THR A 95 -2.24 52.69 12.39
CA THR A 95 -3.29 53.26 11.55
C THR A 95 -2.77 53.73 10.20
N PHE A 96 -1.60 54.35 10.17
CA PHE A 96 -1.00 54.88 8.94
C PHE A 96 -0.38 53.84 8.01
N THR A 97 -0.38 52.57 8.41
CA THR A 97 -0.07 51.47 7.47
C THR A 97 -1.26 51.09 6.59
N ALA A 98 -2.47 51.61 6.85
CA ALA A 98 -3.64 51.35 6.04
C ALA A 98 -3.52 51.93 4.61
N LYS A 99 -4.14 51.26 3.64
CA LYS A 99 -4.15 51.69 2.24
C LYS A 99 -4.79 53.09 2.12
N GLY A 100 -4.11 53.96 1.43
CA GLY A 100 -4.53 55.38 1.23
C GLY A 100 -4.00 56.33 2.29
N MET A 101 -3.13 55.88 3.21
CA MET A 101 -2.49 56.68 4.25
C MET A 101 -0.96 56.86 4.00
N GLU A 102 -0.53 56.68 2.78
CA GLU A 102 0.91 56.66 2.41
C GLU A 102 1.58 58.02 2.74
N ARG A 103 0.84 59.11 2.62
CA ARG A 103 1.31 60.45 2.96
C ARG A 103 1.54 60.62 4.46
N GLU A 104 0.53 60.27 5.27
CA GLU A 104 0.58 60.36 6.73
C GLU A 104 1.63 59.40 7.33
N ARG A 105 1.77 58.20 6.74
CA ARG A 105 2.82 57.26 7.09
C ARG A 105 4.19 57.86 6.92
N LYS A 106 4.46 58.52 5.76
CA LYS A 106 5.69 59.16 5.46
C LYS A 106 5.95 60.38 6.35
N GLU A 107 4.94 61.21 6.60
CA GLU A 107 5.04 62.34 7.50
C GLU A 107 5.38 61.91 8.95
N LEU A 108 4.73 60.82 9.45
CA LEU A 108 5.08 60.26 10.75
C LEU A 108 6.53 59.71 10.74
N SER A 109 6.92 58.94 9.74
CA SER A 109 8.23 58.41 9.62
C SER A 109 9.33 59.51 9.66
N MET A 110 9.12 60.60 8.92
CA MET A 110 10.04 61.74 8.92
C MET A 110 10.10 62.45 10.28
N THR A 111 8.93 62.59 10.93
CA THR A 111 8.80 63.20 12.27
C THR A 111 9.57 62.38 13.31
N LEU A 112 9.44 61.07 13.29
CA LEU A 112 10.18 60.18 14.18
C LEU A 112 11.71 60.24 13.92
N CYS A 113 12.11 60.33 12.64
CA CYS A 113 13.51 60.53 12.27
C CYS A 113 14.10 61.82 12.81
N ASP A 114 13.33 62.92 12.73
CA ASP A 114 13.77 64.23 13.25
C ASP A 114 13.90 64.21 14.77
N LEU A 115 12.96 63.58 15.46
CA LEU A 115 13.00 63.39 16.90
C LEU A 115 14.22 62.55 17.34
N LEU A 116 14.63 61.54 16.59
CA LEU A 116 15.82 60.75 16.85
C LEU A 116 17.12 61.55 16.84
N LYS A 117 17.13 62.71 16.15
CA LYS A 117 18.31 63.62 16.08
C LYS A 117 18.36 64.56 17.28
N THR A 118 17.30 64.63 18.12
CA THR A 118 17.23 65.47 19.29
C THR A 118 17.85 64.77 20.52
N ASP A 119 18.05 65.56 21.60
CA ASP A 119 18.56 65.05 22.85
C ASP A 119 17.49 64.32 23.69
N LEU A 120 17.14 63.10 23.29
CA LEU A 120 16.18 62.27 23.95
C LEU A 120 16.90 61.08 24.65
N PRO A 121 16.37 60.61 25.79
CA PRO A 121 16.89 59.41 26.46
C PRO A 121 16.90 58.19 25.53
N THR A 122 17.89 57.32 25.67
CA THR A 122 18.05 56.13 24.82
C THR A 122 16.79 55.27 24.75
N TRP A 123 16.10 55.11 25.91
CA TRP A 123 14.85 54.31 25.96
C TRP A 123 13.73 54.92 25.11
N VAL A 124 13.66 56.25 25.02
CA VAL A 124 12.70 56.92 24.11
C VAL A 124 13.11 56.74 22.68
N LYS A 125 14.37 56.93 22.33
CA LYS A 125 14.90 56.69 20.98
C LYS A 125 14.65 55.28 20.51
N ARG A 126 14.85 54.26 21.41
CA ARG A 126 14.56 52.85 21.12
C ARG A 126 13.05 52.70 20.76
N PHE A 127 12.16 53.26 21.53
CA PHE A 127 10.71 53.25 21.22
C PHE A 127 10.39 53.88 19.86
N LEU A 128 11.00 55.03 19.50
CA LEU A 128 10.78 55.63 18.20
C LEU A 128 11.32 54.74 17.04
N ILE A 129 12.45 54.08 17.23
CA ILE A 129 12.98 53.13 16.26
C ILE A 129 12.02 51.91 16.08
N GLU A 130 11.41 51.45 17.16
CA GLU A 130 10.39 50.37 17.09
C GLU A 130 9.17 50.84 16.26
N GLN A 131 8.76 52.12 16.37
CA GLN A 131 7.71 52.62 15.50
C GLN A 131 8.15 52.74 14.03
N LEU A 132 9.44 53.05 13.78
CA LEU A 132 10.02 53.05 12.41
C LEU A 132 10.09 51.67 11.80
N GLN A 133 10.05 50.57 12.59
CA GLN A 133 9.87 49.22 12.04
C GLN A 133 8.49 49.06 11.37
N ILE A 134 7.50 49.87 11.79
CA ILE A 134 6.12 49.79 11.29
C ILE A 134 5.93 50.75 10.12
N VAL A 135 6.32 52.01 10.30
CA VAL A 135 6.05 53.08 9.34
C VAL A 135 7.22 53.51 8.48
N GLY A 136 8.45 53.05 8.80
CA GLY A 136 9.66 53.49 8.11
C GLY A 136 9.69 53.09 6.65
N GLY A 137 9.93 54.07 5.79
CA GLY A 137 10.20 53.90 4.36
C GLY A 137 11.62 54.37 4.02
N GLU A 138 11.84 54.72 2.76
CA GLU A 138 13.15 55.14 2.27
C GLU A 138 13.67 56.37 3.04
N GLU A 139 12.76 57.23 3.46
CA GLU A 139 13.06 58.47 4.23
C GLU A 139 13.69 58.18 5.61
N ALA A 140 13.52 57.00 6.17
CA ALA A 140 14.10 56.61 7.46
C ALA A 140 15.49 56.00 7.37
N VAL A 141 15.91 55.56 6.18
CA VAL A 141 17.10 54.74 6.01
C VAL A 141 18.42 55.45 6.43
N GLU A 142 18.57 56.73 6.10
CA GLU A 142 19.77 57.49 6.45
C GLU A 142 19.89 57.62 7.98
N THR A 143 18.82 57.99 8.65
CA THR A 143 18.79 58.15 10.12
C THR A 143 19.08 56.81 10.79
N LEU A 144 18.38 55.75 10.41
CA LEU A 144 18.58 54.41 10.98
C LEU A 144 20.00 53.90 10.70
N SER A 145 20.53 54.12 9.51
CA SER A 145 21.92 53.73 9.15
C SER A 145 22.97 54.43 10.00
N THR A 146 22.76 55.70 10.33
CA THR A 146 23.65 56.45 11.23
C THR A 146 23.68 55.86 12.63
N LEU A 147 22.52 55.45 13.14
CA LEU A 147 22.36 54.88 14.47
C LEU A 147 22.95 53.48 14.59
N LEU A 148 23.36 52.82 13.53
CA LEU A 148 24.13 51.57 13.61
C LEU A 148 25.53 51.73 14.22
N SER A 149 26.04 52.98 14.37
CA SER A 149 27.25 53.26 15.08
C SER A 149 27.09 53.43 16.60
N ASP A 150 25.87 53.53 17.05
CA ASP A 150 25.53 53.70 18.45
C ASP A 150 25.33 52.32 19.14
N GLU A 151 26.14 51.96 20.13
CA GLU A 151 26.12 50.65 20.75
C GLU A 151 24.77 50.28 21.38
N GLU A 152 24.02 51.23 21.90
CA GLU A 152 22.73 51.03 22.55
C GLU A 152 21.56 50.96 21.57
N LEU A 153 21.66 51.59 20.40
CA LEU A 153 20.60 51.69 19.40
C LEU A 153 20.83 50.86 18.14
N ALA A 154 22.07 50.34 17.96
CA ALA A 154 22.46 49.61 16.78
C ALA A 154 21.56 48.43 16.44
N GLU A 155 21.21 47.61 17.45
CA GLU A 155 20.37 46.44 17.21
C GLU A 155 18.92 46.81 16.84
N SER A 156 18.32 47.79 17.56
CA SER A 156 16.98 48.29 17.19
C SER A 156 16.95 48.87 15.79
N SER A 157 18.01 49.68 15.42
CA SER A 157 18.14 50.27 14.12
C SER A 157 18.35 49.24 13.00
N ARG A 158 19.13 48.18 13.27
CA ARG A 158 19.29 47.06 12.36
C ARG A 158 17.93 46.35 12.13
N GLN A 159 17.14 46.12 13.20
CA GLN A 159 15.81 45.52 13.09
C GLN A 159 14.87 46.43 12.25
N ALA A 160 14.91 47.72 12.46
CA ALA A 160 14.11 48.66 11.67
C ALA A 160 14.51 48.70 10.20
N LEU A 161 15.81 48.62 9.88
CA LEU A 161 16.32 48.49 8.51
C LEU A 161 15.94 47.14 7.88
N CYS A 162 15.91 46.08 8.67
CA CYS A 162 15.46 44.76 8.18
C CYS A 162 13.97 44.79 7.80
N ALA A 163 13.14 45.45 8.60
CA ALA A 163 11.71 45.56 8.36
C ALA A 163 11.39 46.58 7.21
N ASN A 164 12.29 47.49 6.95
CA ASN A 164 12.12 48.55 5.93
C ASN A 164 12.07 47.94 4.50
N PRO A 165 11.02 48.20 3.71
CA PRO A 165 10.83 47.55 2.40
C PRO A 165 11.74 48.08 1.30
N SER A 166 12.44 49.21 1.50
CA SER A 166 13.24 49.89 0.47
C SER A 166 14.53 49.14 0.11
N GLU A 167 14.98 49.26 -1.12
CA GLU A 167 16.29 48.74 -1.56
C GLU A 167 17.45 49.54 -0.92
N SER A 168 17.24 50.83 -0.60
CA SER A 168 18.21 51.63 0.12
C SER A 168 18.54 51.07 1.51
N ALA A 169 17.57 50.49 2.21
CA ALA A 169 17.78 49.80 3.49
C ALA A 169 18.72 48.60 3.34
N LEU A 170 18.52 47.79 2.28
CA LEU A 170 19.41 46.67 1.98
C LEU A 170 20.81 47.15 1.62
N LYS A 171 20.91 48.23 0.84
CA LYS A 171 22.19 48.85 0.50
C LYS A 171 22.92 49.39 1.75
N ALA A 172 22.20 49.96 2.71
CA ALA A 172 22.74 50.41 3.99
C ALA A 172 23.29 49.23 4.80
N LEU A 173 22.53 48.15 4.95
CA LEU A 173 22.94 46.92 5.65
C LEU A 173 24.20 46.30 4.98
N ARG A 174 24.22 46.17 3.64
CA ARG A 174 25.41 45.71 2.91
C ARG A 174 26.65 46.58 3.15
N GLY A 175 26.45 47.91 3.17
CA GLY A 175 27.55 48.87 3.40
C GLY A 175 28.09 48.84 4.84
N TRP A 176 27.28 48.44 5.79
CA TRP A 176 27.67 48.32 7.20
C TRP A 176 28.31 46.98 7.54
N LEU A 177 28.00 45.86 6.85
CA LEU A 177 28.48 44.53 7.14
C LEU A 177 30.03 44.45 7.31
N PRO A 178 30.88 45.04 6.46
CA PRO A 178 32.33 44.98 6.66
C PRO A 178 32.84 45.71 7.91
N LYS A 179 32.04 46.64 8.46
CA LYS A 179 32.41 47.45 9.62
C LYS A 179 31.90 46.89 10.93
N ALA A 180 30.83 46.09 10.82
CA ALA A 180 30.14 45.49 11.97
C ALA A 180 30.99 44.40 12.65
N LYS A 181 30.83 44.30 13.98
CA LYS A 181 31.50 43.28 14.81
C LYS A 181 30.49 42.60 15.73
N GLY A 182 30.88 41.43 16.27
CA GLY A 182 30.07 40.68 17.23
C GLY A 182 28.62 40.47 16.78
N ASP A 183 27.67 40.67 17.68
CA ASP A 183 26.27 40.40 17.48
C ASP A 183 25.65 41.25 16.35
N LEU A 184 26.09 42.51 16.21
CA LEU A 184 25.61 43.37 15.12
C LEU A 184 25.97 42.79 13.76
N ARG A 185 27.17 42.23 13.58
CA ARG A 185 27.57 41.57 12.32
C ARG A 185 26.67 40.38 12.01
N ILE A 186 26.46 39.51 12.98
CA ILE A 186 25.57 38.39 12.86
C ILE A 186 24.13 38.84 12.55
N GLY A 187 23.66 39.88 13.25
CA GLY A 187 22.36 40.46 13.04
C GLY A 187 22.16 41.01 11.61
N ILE A 188 23.16 41.71 11.03
CA ILE A 188 23.10 42.20 9.67
C ILE A 188 23.10 41.04 8.66
N ILE A 189 23.91 39.99 8.87
CA ILE A 189 23.94 38.80 8.02
C ILE A 189 22.53 38.15 8.00
N ASN A 190 21.93 37.98 9.17
CA ASN A 190 20.60 37.42 9.31
C ASN A 190 19.56 38.32 8.58
N ALA A 191 19.61 39.63 8.75
CA ALA A 191 18.74 40.58 8.07
C ALA A 191 18.79 40.48 6.53
N LEU A 192 20.00 40.38 5.99
CA LEU A 192 20.19 40.19 4.54
C LEU A 192 19.63 38.84 4.06
N GLY A 193 19.77 37.80 4.87
CA GLY A 193 19.21 36.48 4.61
C GLY A 193 17.64 36.50 4.65
N GLU A 194 17.05 37.08 5.68
CA GLU A 194 15.59 37.21 5.83
C GLU A 194 14.96 38.00 4.65
N ARG A 195 15.62 39.07 4.23
CA ARG A 195 15.22 39.87 3.10
C ARG A 195 15.53 39.23 1.74
N ARG A 196 16.21 38.07 1.74
CA ARG A 196 16.66 37.35 0.52
C ARG A 196 17.42 38.22 -0.46
N ASP A 197 18.33 39.03 0.06
CA ASP A 197 19.07 39.98 -0.72
C ASP A 197 20.14 39.33 -1.61
N LYS A 198 19.81 39.17 -2.89
CA LYS A 198 20.72 38.58 -3.88
C LYS A 198 22.03 39.37 -4.08
N ASN A 199 21.98 40.68 -3.86
CA ASN A 199 23.16 41.53 -3.99
C ASN A 199 24.14 41.34 -2.82
N ALA A 200 23.73 40.74 -1.73
CA ALA A 200 24.57 40.41 -0.59
C ALA A 200 25.36 39.12 -0.74
N VAL A 201 25.03 38.25 -1.71
CA VAL A 201 25.61 36.91 -1.87
C VAL A 201 27.13 36.92 -1.82
N LYS A 202 27.81 37.79 -2.59
CA LYS A 202 29.27 37.87 -2.61
C LYS A 202 29.87 38.25 -1.26
N LEU A 203 29.24 39.14 -0.51
CA LEU A 203 29.64 39.49 0.86
C LEU A 203 29.45 38.31 1.80
N LEU A 204 28.32 37.68 1.73
CA LEU A 204 27.97 36.51 2.61
C LEU A 204 28.89 35.30 2.33
N LEU A 205 29.29 35.06 1.08
CA LEU A 205 30.28 34.04 0.76
C LEU A 205 31.63 34.30 1.46
N ASN A 206 32.09 35.56 1.56
CA ASN A 206 33.29 35.88 2.33
C ASN A 206 33.09 35.62 3.83
N GLU A 207 31.86 35.86 4.37
CA GLU A 207 31.55 35.62 5.78
C GLU A 207 31.56 34.12 6.15
N THR A 208 31.35 33.22 5.19
CA THR A 208 31.47 31.77 5.44
C THR A 208 32.91 31.35 5.75
N LEU A 209 33.90 32.17 5.46
CA LEU A 209 35.32 31.94 5.73
C LEU A 209 35.77 32.62 7.04
N SER A 210 34.87 33.24 7.80
CA SER A 210 35.21 33.93 9.03
C SER A 210 35.85 32.98 10.07
N LYS A 211 36.78 33.53 10.87
CA LYS A 211 37.33 32.80 12.04
C LYS A 211 36.27 32.57 13.11
N ASP A 212 35.29 33.48 13.18
CA ASP A 212 34.16 33.35 14.09
C ASP A 212 33.18 32.31 13.59
N ARG A 213 32.95 31.29 14.40
CA ARG A 213 32.03 30.18 14.11
C ARG A 213 30.59 30.66 13.90
N ASP A 214 30.12 31.57 14.78
CA ASP A 214 28.72 32.00 14.80
C ASP A 214 28.45 32.91 13.56
N VAL A 215 29.45 33.65 13.06
CA VAL A 215 29.41 34.37 11.80
C VAL A 215 29.32 33.38 10.62
N ARG A 216 30.14 32.28 10.64
CA ARG A 216 30.03 31.25 9.58
C ARG A 216 28.64 30.61 9.53
N CYS A 217 28.10 30.27 10.70
CA CYS A 217 26.75 29.70 10.79
C CYS A 217 25.70 30.65 10.19
N ALA A 218 25.70 31.91 10.63
CA ALA A 218 24.74 32.91 10.17
C ALA A 218 24.88 33.15 8.64
N ALA A 219 26.09 33.21 8.11
CA ALA A 219 26.35 33.39 6.68
C ALA A 219 25.81 32.22 5.83
N LEU A 220 26.06 30.99 6.27
CA LEU A 220 25.55 29.80 5.59
C LEU A 220 24.00 29.79 5.60
N GLU A 221 23.36 30.07 6.72
CA GLU A 221 21.90 30.14 6.82
C GLU A 221 21.30 31.25 5.95
N ALA A 222 21.93 32.44 5.94
CA ALA A 222 21.53 33.55 5.09
C ALA A 222 21.61 33.17 3.59
N LEU A 223 22.70 32.54 3.15
CA LEU A 223 22.85 32.04 1.79
C LEU A 223 21.78 30.98 1.43
N GLY A 224 21.45 30.08 2.34
CA GLY A 224 20.37 29.12 2.16
C GLY A 224 19.00 29.79 1.96
N LYS A 225 18.69 30.83 2.76
CA LYS A 225 17.45 31.62 2.63
C LYS A 225 17.37 32.40 1.32
N ILE A 226 18.50 32.96 0.85
CA ILE A 226 18.58 33.67 -0.43
C ILE A 226 18.35 32.74 -1.61
N GLY A 227 18.88 31.53 -1.55
CA GLY A 227 18.64 30.51 -2.57
C GLY A 227 19.41 30.74 -3.87
N ASP A 228 20.57 31.44 -3.83
CA ASP A 228 21.40 31.63 -5.00
C ASP A 228 22.33 30.43 -5.25
N PRO A 229 22.36 29.82 -6.45
CA PRO A 229 23.15 28.62 -6.73
C PRO A 229 24.66 28.81 -6.56
N SER A 230 25.19 30.04 -6.60
CA SER A 230 26.59 30.30 -6.33
C SER A 230 27.01 30.00 -4.89
N ALA A 231 26.05 29.83 -3.99
CA ALA A 231 26.30 29.44 -2.62
C ALA A 231 26.59 27.93 -2.42
N VAL A 232 26.35 27.08 -3.43
CA VAL A 232 26.51 25.62 -3.34
C VAL A 232 27.88 25.23 -2.81
N ASP A 233 28.95 25.73 -3.40
CA ASP A 233 30.33 25.34 -3.04
C ASP A 233 30.67 25.72 -1.59
N ALA A 234 30.25 26.92 -1.15
CA ALA A 234 30.46 27.36 0.23
C ALA A 234 29.68 26.53 1.24
N ILE A 235 28.44 26.15 0.92
CA ILE A 235 27.61 25.28 1.74
C ILE A 235 28.22 23.87 1.80
N LEU A 236 28.68 23.32 0.69
CA LEU A 236 29.36 22.02 0.64
C LEU A 236 30.67 22.00 1.44
N LEU A 237 31.41 23.15 1.44
CA LEU A 237 32.58 23.32 2.28
C LEU A 237 32.19 23.34 3.77
N GLY A 238 31.10 24.02 4.13
CA GLY A 238 30.59 24.07 5.49
C GLY A 238 30.16 22.69 6.01
N LEU A 239 29.71 21.78 5.14
CA LEU A 239 29.43 20.37 5.51
C LEU A 239 30.70 19.58 5.91
N LYS A 240 31.88 20.08 5.58
CA LYS A 240 33.20 19.50 5.93
C LYS A 240 33.89 20.24 7.07
N ASP A 241 33.26 21.27 7.65
CA ASP A 241 33.83 22.04 8.77
C ASP A 241 34.13 21.13 9.98
N ALA A 242 35.16 21.48 10.72
CA ALA A 242 35.52 20.76 11.95
C ALA A 242 34.52 20.97 13.09
N ASP A 243 33.78 22.09 13.05
CA ASP A 243 32.77 22.42 14.07
C ASP A 243 31.40 21.86 13.67
N GLY A 244 30.85 20.99 14.54
CA GLY A 244 29.55 20.35 14.31
C GLY A 244 28.36 21.32 14.24
N ARG A 245 28.49 22.56 14.80
CA ARG A 245 27.44 23.58 14.63
C ARG A 245 27.44 24.11 13.20
N VAL A 246 28.61 24.40 12.65
CA VAL A 246 28.76 24.85 11.25
C VAL A 246 28.24 23.78 10.31
N VAL A 247 28.56 22.50 10.55
CA VAL A 247 28.02 21.39 9.75
C VAL A 247 26.49 21.36 9.80
N ARG A 248 25.88 21.57 10.96
CA ARG A 248 24.41 21.62 11.08
C ARG A 248 23.80 22.80 10.34
N SER A 249 24.38 24.02 10.51
CA SER A 249 23.91 25.21 9.79
C SER A 249 24.10 25.06 8.29
N ALA A 250 25.22 24.46 7.83
CA ALA A 250 25.46 24.16 6.42
C ALA A 250 24.42 23.17 5.86
N PHE A 251 24.06 22.14 6.65
CA PHE A 251 23.04 21.17 6.22
C PHE A 251 21.66 21.82 6.14
N SER A 252 21.29 22.64 7.11
CA SER A 252 20.05 23.43 7.08
C SER A 252 20.01 24.37 5.88
N ALA A 253 21.10 25.09 5.64
CA ALA A 253 21.27 25.98 4.50
C ALA A 253 21.12 25.25 3.16
N LEU A 254 21.70 24.04 3.04
CA LEU A 254 21.58 23.19 1.86
C LEU A 254 20.10 22.85 1.56
N LEU A 255 19.35 22.45 2.56
CA LEU A 255 17.93 22.10 2.39
C LEU A 255 17.12 23.34 1.99
N MET A 256 17.36 24.49 2.60
CA MET A 256 16.71 25.76 2.24
C MET A 256 17.09 26.18 0.80
N LEU A 257 18.36 26.11 0.44
CA LEU A 257 18.82 26.38 -0.92
C LEU A 257 18.14 25.47 -1.94
N TYR A 258 18.08 24.18 -1.62
CA TYR A 258 17.45 23.18 -2.47
C TYR A 258 15.97 23.51 -2.74
N GLU A 259 15.19 23.79 -1.70
CA GLU A 259 13.77 24.15 -1.84
C GLU A 259 13.59 25.48 -2.63
N ASN A 260 14.45 26.48 -2.40
CA ASN A 260 14.41 27.74 -3.13
C ASN A 260 14.76 27.57 -4.63
N LEU A 261 15.71 26.70 -4.95
CA LEU A 261 16.05 26.36 -6.33
C LEU A 261 14.89 25.66 -7.02
N LEU A 262 14.21 24.70 -6.33
CA LEU A 262 13.04 24.04 -6.87
C LEU A 262 11.88 25.01 -7.09
N ALA A 263 11.58 25.86 -6.11
CA ALA A 263 10.51 26.85 -6.21
C ALA A 263 10.75 27.86 -7.36
N SER A 264 12.02 28.13 -7.70
CA SER A 264 12.40 29.00 -8.83
C SER A 264 12.55 28.26 -10.16
N GLY A 265 12.20 26.97 -10.24
CA GLY A 265 12.27 26.15 -11.46
C GLY A 265 13.70 25.68 -11.83
N ARG A 266 14.68 25.90 -10.98
CA ARG A 266 16.11 25.60 -11.22
C ARG A 266 16.45 24.15 -10.81
N LYS A 267 15.72 23.19 -11.38
CA LYS A 267 15.83 21.76 -11.05
C LYS A 267 17.24 21.18 -11.24
N LYS A 268 17.95 21.62 -12.31
CA LYS A 268 19.29 21.10 -12.59
C LYS A 268 20.32 21.51 -11.53
N GLU A 269 20.26 22.76 -11.07
CA GLU A 269 21.13 23.26 -10.01
C GLU A 269 20.80 22.61 -8.66
N ALA A 270 19.51 22.44 -8.34
CA ALA A 270 19.08 21.72 -7.15
C ALA A 270 19.59 20.27 -7.15
N LEU A 271 19.43 19.57 -8.27
CA LEU A 271 19.91 18.19 -8.43
C LEU A 271 21.43 18.11 -8.25
N LYS A 272 22.19 19.02 -8.88
CA LYS A 272 23.66 19.09 -8.72
C LYS A 272 24.02 19.27 -7.25
N ALA A 273 23.45 20.26 -6.58
CA ALA A 273 23.73 20.53 -5.17
C ALA A 273 23.43 19.30 -4.28
N GLY A 274 22.26 18.66 -4.46
CA GLY A 274 21.85 17.47 -3.71
C GLY A 274 22.77 16.27 -3.95
N THR A 275 23.13 16.00 -5.20
CA THR A 275 23.98 14.86 -5.57
C THR A 275 25.43 15.05 -5.06
N GLU A 276 25.98 16.26 -5.12
CA GLU A 276 27.28 16.56 -4.56
C GLU A 276 27.30 16.47 -3.03
N ALA A 277 26.21 16.92 -2.38
CA ALA A 277 26.07 16.81 -0.94
C ALA A 277 25.98 15.36 -0.45
N LEU A 278 25.31 14.44 -1.18
CA LEU A 278 25.28 13.02 -0.84
C LEU A 278 26.68 12.39 -0.75
N ARG A 279 27.66 12.89 -1.51
CA ARG A 279 29.05 12.41 -1.47
C ARG A 279 29.79 12.86 -0.21
N VAL A 280 29.35 13.97 0.38
CA VAL A 280 30.01 14.62 1.52
C VAL A 280 29.39 14.25 2.86
N VAL A 281 28.05 14.16 2.88
CA VAL A 281 27.28 13.91 4.09
C VAL A 281 27.50 12.48 4.57
N LYS A 282 27.93 12.34 5.86
CA LYS A 282 28.26 11.04 6.47
C LYS A 282 27.15 10.48 7.38
N GLU A 283 26.39 11.36 8.01
CA GLU A 283 25.35 10.97 8.96
C GLU A 283 24.13 10.36 8.28
N SER A 284 23.71 9.18 8.72
CA SER A 284 22.56 8.46 8.15
C SER A 284 21.26 9.28 8.15
N LYS A 285 21.01 10.06 9.20
CA LYS A 285 19.81 10.92 9.29
C LYS A 285 19.82 12.00 8.19
N GLN A 286 20.96 12.64 7.99
CA GLN A 286 21.14 13.67 6.97
C GLN A 286 21.08 13.07 5.55
N ARG A 287 21.69 11.91 5.32
CA ARG A 287 21.60 11.19 4.03
C ARG A 287 20.14 10.84 3.68
N ARG A 288 19.36 10.38 4.64
CA ARG A 288 17.93 10.10 4.42
C ARG A 288 17.15 11.37 4.06
N ALA A 289 17.35 12.45 4.81
CA ALA A 289 16.70 13.72 4.49
C ALA A 289 17.03 14.21 3.08
N LEU A 290 18.31 14.10 2.69
CA LEU A 290 18.77 14.52 1.36
C LEU A 290 18.21 13.62 0.24
N LEU A 291 18.14 12.31 0.44
CA LEU A 291 17.51 11.38 -0.50
C LEU A 291 16.05 11.76 -0.77
N LEU A 292 15.28 12.10 0.27
CA LEU A 292 13.89 12.54 0.12
C LEU A 292 13.77 13.83 -0.69
N HIS A 293 14.71 14.77 -0.53
CA HIS A 293 14.72 16.01 -1.32
C HIS A 293 15.07 15.74 -2.79
N ILE A 294 16.07 14.90 -3.04
CA ILE A 294 16.49 14.54 -4.41
C ILE A 294 15.37 13.79 -5.13
N ALA A 295 14.67 12.88 -4.43
CA ALA A 295 13.57 12.11 -4.99
C ALA A 295 12.38 12.98 -5.46
N LYS A 296 12.16 14.15 -4.85
CA LYS A 296 11.12 15.12 -5.29
C LYS A 296 11.31 15.60 -6.73
N ILE A 297 12.55 15.59 -7.25
CA ILE A 297 12.83 16.00 -8.63
C ILE A 297 12.45 14.89 -9.61
N ALA A 298 12.56 13.62 -9.18
CA ALA A 298 12.28 12.43 -9.97
C ALA A 298 12.97 12.41 -11.33
N ASP A 299 14.22 12.91 -11.39
CA ASP A 299 15.01 13.03 -12.62
C ASP A 299 16.06 11.92 -12.74
N ALA A 300 16.20 11.36 -13.94
CA ALA A 300 17.16 10.30 -14.22
C ALA A 300 18.61 10.69 -13.86
N GLY A 301 18.97 11.97 -13.94
CA GLY A 301 20.29 12.46 -13.52
C GLY A 301 20.63 12.23 -12.05
N ALA A 302 19.61 11.96 -11.19
CA ALA A 302 19.81 11.64 -9.78
C ALA A 302 20.26 10.19 -9.53
N ILE A 303 20.01 9.29 -10.48
CA ILE A 303 20.16 7.82 -10.29
C ILE A 303 21.57 7.46 -9.83
N GLY A 304 22.60 7.98 -10.48
CA GLY A 304 23.99 7.68 -10.14
C GLY A 304 24.34 8.04 -8.69
N ALA A 305 23.86 9.18 -8.20
CA ALA A 305 24.10 9.62 -6.83
C ALA A 305 23.29 8.80 -5.80
N ILE A 306 22.00 8.60 -6.06
CA ILE A 306 21.14 7.80 -5.17
C ILE A 306 21.64 6.36 -5.08
N ALA A 307 22.10 5.78 -6.20
CA ALA A 307 22.59 4.41 -6.26
C ALA A 307 23.83 4.18 -5.36
N THR A 308 24.65 5.20 -5.09
CA THR A 308 25.73 5.08 -4.11
C THR A 308 25.25 4.77 -2.71
N CYS A 309 24.00 5.08 -2.40
CA CYS A 309 23.36 4.78 -1.13
C CYS A 309 22.81 3.33 -1.04
N LEU A 310 22.78 2.58 -2.14
CA LEU A 310 22.37 1.16 -2.12
C LEU A 310 23.37 0.27 -1.36
N SER A 311 24.62 0.70 -1.24
CA SER A 311 25.67 0.02 -0.47
C SER A 311 25.92 0.67 0.90
N ASP A 312 25.04 1.58 1.36
CA ASP A 312 25.20 2.23 2.65
C ASP A 312 25.16 1.21 3.80
N LYS A 313 25.98 1.45 4.85
CA LYS A 313 25.99 0.60 6.04
C LYS A 313 24.66 0.61 6.81
N ASP A 314 23.94 1.74 6.76
CA ASP A 314 22.62 1.88 7.40
C ASP A 314 21.52 1.25 6.52
N PRO A 315 20.80 0.22 7.02
CA PRO A 315 19.74 -0.44 6.25
C PRO A 315 18.59 0.50 5.89
N TYR A 316 18.29 1.50 6.72
CA TYR A 316 17.24 2.48 6.41
C TYR A 316 17.63 3.43 5.27
N VAL A 317 18.92 3.77 5.14
CA VAL A 317 19.43 4.53 3.98
C VAL A 317 19.31 3.69 2.72
N ARG A 318 19.69 2.40 2.78
CA ARG A 318 19.56 1.49 1.63
C ARG A 318 18.10 1.34 1.17
N SER A 319 17.19 1.11 2.12
CA SER A 319 15.75 0.95 1.83
C SER A 319 15.18 2.21 1.17
N LEU A 320 15.49 3.38 1.73
CA LEU A 320 15.02 4.65 1.19
C LEU A 320 15.64 4.94 -0.20
N ALA A 321 16.91 4.59 -0.42
CA ALA A 321 17.50 4.72 -1.75
C ALA A 321 16.79 3.85 -2.79
N MET A 322 16.42 2.62 -2.44
CA MET A 322 15.63 1.75 -3.32
C MET A 322 14.25 2.35 -3.64
N GLU A 323 13.59 2.92 -2.63
CA GLU A 323 12.30 3.59 -2.82
C GLU A 323 12.45 4.82 -3.73
N CYS A 324 13.42 5.69 -3.46
CA CYS A 324 13.70 6.86 -4.28
C CYS A 324 14.02 6.50 -5.75
N LEU A 325 14.79 5.43 -5.99
CA LEU A 325 15.09 4.96 -7.35
C LEU A 325 13.85 4.36 -8.04
N SER A 326 12.93 3.79 -7.26
CA SER A 326 11.71 3.17 -7.81
C SER A 326 10.71 4.20 -8.33
N VAL A 327 10.69 5.41 -7.79
CA VAL A 327 9.76 6.49 -8.21
C VAL A 327 10.28 7.32 -9.38
N ILE A 328 11.58 7.19 -9.76
CA ILE A 328 12.12 7.85 -10.95
C ILE A 328 11.74 7.03 -12.17
N GLU A 329 10.71 7.44 -12.91
CA GLU A 329 10.14 6.72 -14.04
C GLU A 329 10.87 6.98 -15.36
N GLY A 330 10.56 6.16 -16.36
CA GLY A 330 10.99 6.30 -17.74
C GLY A 330 12.16 5.41 -18.17
N GLU A 331 12.24 5.16 -19.47
CA GLU A 331 13.25 4.28 -20.09
C GLU A 331 14.68 4.75 -19.86
N GLU A 332 14.92 6.07 -19.83
CA GLU A 332 16.23 6.65 -19.52
C GLU A 332 16.70 6.24 -18.11
N ALA A 333 15.78 6.28 -17.13
CA ALA A 333 16.06 5.85 -15.77
C ALA A 333 16.40 4.35 -15.71
N SER A 334 15.65 3.51 -16.43
CA SER A 334 15.94 2.08 -16.53
C SER A 334 17.26 1.79 -17.22
N ALA A 335 17.61 2.55 -18.26
CA ALA A 335 18.90 2.43 -18.95
C ALA A 335 20.08 2.77 -18.04
N GLN A 336 19.95 3.81 -17.22
CA GLN A 336 20.99 4.19 -16.26
C GLN A 336 21.16 3.14 -15.15
N LEU A 337 20.07 2.57 -14.63
CA LEU A 337 20.12 1.47 -13.67
C LEU A 337 20.79 0.22 -14.28
N ALA A 338 20.42 -0.15 -15.51
CA ALA A 338 21.04 -1.25 -16.23
C ALA A 338 22.54 -1.02 -16.45
N LYS A 339 22.96 0.21 -16.76
CA LYS A 339 24.39 0.57 -16.89
C LYS A 339 25.13 0.41 -15.56
N LEU A 340 24.52 0.82 -14.46
CA LEU A 340 25.12 0.68 -13.12
C LEU A 340 25.30 -0.79 -12.71
N MET A 341 24.42 -1.69 -13.12
CA MET A 341 24.57 -3.12 -12.86
C MET A 341 25.88 -3.70 -13.37
N LYS A 342 26.43 -3.19 -14.47
CA LYS A 342 27.68 -3.72 -15.07
C LYS A 342 28.92 -3.55 -14.19
N THR A 343 28.91 -2.56 -13.28
CA THR A 343 30.06 -2.18 -12.44
C THR A 343 29.79 -2.34 -10.94
N ALA A 344 28.54 -2.59 -10.54
CA ALA A 344 28.14 -2.69 -9.14
C ALA A 344 28.58 -4.02 -8.49
N ASP A 345 28.73 -4.02 -7.17
CA ASP A 345 28.86 -5.26 -6.39
C ASP A 345 27.58 -6.12 -6.44
N GLU A 346 27.69 -7.37 -6.06
CA GLU A 346 26.58 -8.35 -6.08
C GLU A 346 25.32 -7.84 -5.37
N ALA A 347 25.51 -7.33 -4.13
CA ALA A 347 24.38 -6.88 -3.33
C ALA A 347 23.68 -5.66 -3.96
N THR A 348 24.43 -4.78 -4.58
CA THR A 348 23.88 -3.62 -5.30
C THR A 348 23.20 -4.05 -6.59
N ARG A 349 23.78 -5.01 -7.36
CA ARG A 349 23.13 -5.55 -8.56
C ARG A 349 21.78 -6.20 -8.22
N SER A 350 21.74 -7.01 -7.17
CA SER A 350 20.48 -7.63 -6.71
C SER A 350 19.42 -6.59 -6.35
N ARG A 351 19.78 -5.49 -5.67
CA ARG A 351 18.86 -4.39 -5.37
C ARG A 351 18.39 -3.65 -6.62
N ILE A 352 19.28 -3.40 -7.58
CA ILE A 352 18.90 -2.77 -8.85
C ILE A 352 17.91 -3.66 -9.61
N VAL A 353 18.11 -4.97 -9.62
CA VAL A 353 17.16 -5.93 -10.21
C VAL A 353 15.78 -5.81 -9.58
N LEU A 354 15.69 -5.71 -8.25
CA LEU A 354 14.42 -5.51 -7.56
C LEU A 354 13.74 -4.17 -7.92
N ILE A 355 14.52 -3.12 -8.16
CA ILE A 355 14.02 -1.82 -8.62
C ILE A 355 13.49 -1.94 -10.05
N LEU A 356 14.27 -2.54 -10.95
CA LEU A 356 13.86 -2.77 -12.33
C LEU A 356 12.59 -3.62 -12.43
N GLY A 357 12.43 -4.61 -11.54
CA GLY A 357 11.25 -5.46 -11.48
C GLY A 357 9.94 -4.75 -11.09
N ARG A 358 10.02 -3.53 -10.56
CA ARG A 358 8.84 -2.68 -10.27
C ARG A 358 8.47 -1.79 -11.47
N ARG A 359 9.33 -1.71 -12.48
CA ARG A 359 9.14 -0.90 -13.67
C ARG A 359 8.45 -1.72 -14.76
N LYS A 360 7.63 -1.06 -15.56
CA LYS A 360 6.87 -1.71 -16.64
C LYS A 360 7.38 -1.36 -18.03
N ASP A 361 8.58 -0.77 -18.12
CA ASP A 361 9.15 -0.38 -19.40
C ASP A 361 10.02 -1.49 -20.03
N LYS A 362 10.13 -1.44 -21.36
CA LYS A 362 10.85 -2.46 -22.15
C LYS A 362 12.35 -2.52 -21.84
N VAL A 363 12.95 -1.40 -21.45
CA VAL A 363 14.37 -1.34 -21.11
C VAL A 363 14.63 -2.08 -19.81
N ALA A 364 13.74 -1.90 -18.83
CA ALA A 364 13.80 -2.65 -17.58
C ALA A 364 13.67 -4.17 -17.81
N THR A 365 12.69 -4.59 -18.63
CA THR A 365 12.50 -6.01 -18.97
C THR A 365 13.73 -6.59 -19.66
N ARG A 366 14.33 -5.86 -20.61
CA ARG A 366 15.58 -6.29 -21.28
C ARG A 366 16.71 -6.43 -20.28
N ALA A 367 16.90 -5.47 -19.40
CA ALA A 367 17.97 -5.51 -18.39
C ALA A 367 17.80 -6.67 -17.41
N LEU A 368 16.57 -7.03 -17.04
CA LEU A 368 16.25 -8.20 -16.23
C LEU A 368 16.55 -9.51 -16.97
N ASN A 369 16.23 -9.61 -18.25
CA ASN A 369 16.57 -10.76 -19.09
C ASN A 369 18.11 -10.91 -19.22
N GLU A 370 18.87 -9.81 -19.37
CA GLU A 370 20.34 -9.82 -19.36
C GLU A 370 20.89 -10.29 -18.00
N ALA A 371 20.24 -9.93 -16.89
CA ALA A 371 20.64 -10.31 -15.54
C ALA A 371 20.49 -11.82 -15.25
N LEU A 372 19.74 -12.57 -16.06
CA LEU A 372 19.71 -14.04 -15.99
C LEU A 372 21.06 -14.68 -16.36
N GLN A 373 21.95 -13.94 -17.01
CA GLN A 373 23.30 -14.38 -17.34
C GLN A 373 24.36 -13.85 -16.33
N ASP A 374 23.93 -13.27 -15.21
CA ASP A 374 24.86 -12.80 -14.18
C ASP A 374 25.67 -13.95 -13.59
N LYS A 375 26.90 -13.68 -13.18
CA LYS A 375 27.77 -14.66 -12.52
C LYS A 375 27.28 -15.09 -11.13
N SER A 376 26.40 -14.29 -10.50
CA SER A 376 25.85 -14.54 -9.17
C SER A 376 24.46 -15.15 -9.27
N ASP A 377 24.27 -16.29 -8.62
CA ASP A 377 22.98 -16.97 -8.54
C ASP A 377 21.95 -16.13 -7.77
N VAL A 378 22.38 -15.36 -6.77
CA VAL A 378 21.51 -14.40 -6.05
C VAL A 378 20.91 -13.36 -7.00
N VAL A 379 21.69 -12.84 -7.94
CA VAL A 379 21.22 -11.87 -8.94
C VAL A 379 20.28 -12.55 -9.95
N LYS A 380 20.59 -13.78 -10.38
CA LYS A 380 19.72 -14.57 -11.28
C LYS A 380 18.36 -14.83 -10.63
N VAL A 381 18.35 -15.32 -9.39
CA VAL A 381 17.11 -15.58 -8.63
C VAL A 381 16.29 -14.30 -8.46
N ALA A 382 16.92 -13.19 -8.06
CA ALA A 382 16.23 -11.91 -7.97
C ALA A 382 15.62 -11.47 -9.30
N SER A 383 16.32 -11.71 -10.42
CA SER A 383 15.83 -11.38 -11.76
C SER A 383 14.63 -12.25 -12.16
N LEU A 384 14.67 -13.55 -11.88
CA LEU A 384 13.57 -14.47 -12.12
C LEU A 384 12.31 -14.07 -11.32
N GLN A 385 12.48 -13.70 -10.05
CA GLN A 385 11.38 -13.19 -9.20
C GLN A 385 10.78 -11.90 -9.75
N ALA A 386 11.62 -11.04 -10.32
CA ALA A 386 11.18 -9.80 -10.95
C ALA A 386 10.42 -10.08 -12.26
N LEU A 387 10.97 -10.91 -13.13
CA LEU A 387 10.38 -11.29 -14.42
C LEU A 387 9.04 -11.99 -14.27
N GLY A 388 8.88 -12.83 -13.24
CA GLY A 388 7.60 -13.49 -12.95
C GLY A 388 6.45 -12.51 -12.66
N LYS A 389 6.76 -11.24 -12.32
CA LYS A 389 5.76 -10.18 -12.12
C LYS A 389 5.49 -9.37 -13.39
N LEU A 390 6.32 -9.49 -14.43
CA LEU A 390 6.21 -8.74 -15.67
C LEU A 390 5.44 -9.56 -16.74
N GLU A 391 4.81 -8.85 -17.65
CA GLU A 391 4.04 -9.46 -18.74
C GLU A 391 4.89 -9.81 -19.96
N GLU A 392 5.99 -9.09 -20.15
CA GLU A 392 6.87 -9.19 -21.33
C GLU A 392 8.16 -9.99 -21.03
N ALA A 393 8.11 -10.92 -20.06
CA ALA A 393 9.24 -11.81 -19.79
C ALA A 393 9.49 -12.75 -20.98
N SER A 394 10.75 -13.07 -21.26
CA SER A 394 11.12 -14.00 -22.31
C SER A 394 10.83 -15.45 -21.89
N GLU A 395 9.86 -16.10 -22.55
CA GLU A 395 9.52 -17.50 -22.33
C GLU A 395 10.74 -18.42 -22.47
N GLU A 396 11.53 -18.23 -23.55
CA GLU A 396 12.71 -19.03 -23.84
C GLU A 396 13.76 -18.92 -22.72
N LEU A 397 14.03 -17.72 -22.23
CA LEU A 397 15.01 -17.50 -21.16
C LEU A 397 14.56 -18.06 -19.83
N LEU A 398 13.26 -17.94 -19.49
CA LEU A 398 12.70 -18.55 -18.29
C LEU A 398 12.78 -20.07 -18.35
N LEU A 399 12.42 -20.69 -19.49
CA LEU A 399 12.49 -22.12 -19.67
C LEU A 399 13.95 -22.62 -19.61
N LYS A 400 14.90 -21.88 -20.22
CA LYS A 400 16.32 -22.19 -20.12
C LYS A 400 16.80 -22.11 -18.67
N ALA A 401 16.40 -21.12 -17.90
CA ALA A 401 16.75 -21.01 -16.48
C ALA A 401 16.12 -22.16 -15.66
N ALA A 402 14.95 -22.64 -16.03
CA ALA A 402 14.29 -23.80 -15.42
C ALA A 402 15.00 -25.13 -15.68
N THR A 403 16.00 -25.20 -16.56
CA THR A 403 16.87 -26.38 -16.73
C THR A 403 18.13 -26.32 -15.86
N SER A 404 18.27 -25.34 -14.99
CA SER A 404 19.44 -25.18 -14.11
C SER A 404 19.60 -26.35 -13.14
N GLU A 405 20.87 -26.73 -12.89
CA GLU A 405 21.20 -27.69 -11.83
C GLU A 405 21.07 -27.10 -10.41
N VAL A 406 21.12 -25.76 -10.30
CA VAL A 406 20.91 -25.05 -9.03
C VAL A 406 19.40 -25.03 -8.73
N GLU A 407 19.00 -25.71 -7.67
CA GLU A 407 17.59 -25.94 -7.34
C GLU A 407 16.80 -24.64 -7.16
N GLU A 408 17.37 -23.64 -6.46
CA GLU A 408 16.74 -22.35 -6.24
C GLU A 408 16.47 -21.59 -7.56
N ILE A 409 17.39 -21.69 -8.52
CA ILE A 409 17.21 -21.09 -9.86
C ILE A 409 16.13 -21.86 -10.62
N HIS A 410 16.18 -23.20 -10.60
CA HIS A 410 15.20 -24.07 -11.22
C HIS A 410 13.77 -23.74 -10.75
N GLU A 411 13.54 -23.81 -9.45
CA GLU A 411 12.22 -23.54 -8.87
C GLU A 411 11.72 -22.11 -9.15
N THR A 412 12.61 -21.12 -8.99
CA THR A 412 12.23 -19.72 -9.18
C THR A 412 11.92 -19.43 -10.65
N ALA A 413 12.68 -20.00 -11.57
CA ALA A 413 12.43 -19.89 -13.00
C ALA A 413 11.09 -20.53 -13.39
N LEU A 414 10.80 -21.70 -12.84
CA LEU A 414 9.56 -22.38 -13.13
C LEU A 414 8.33 -21.67 -12.56
N LYS A 415 8.43 -21.12 -11.35
CA LYS A 415 7.39 -20.22 -10.78
C LYS A 415 7.15 -19.00 -11.67
N ALA A 416 8.22 -18.38 -12.18
CA ALA A 416 8.10 -17.25 -13.11
C ALA A 416 7.47 -17.67 -14.44
N TYR A 417 7.82 -18.88 -14.94
CA TYR A 417 7.26 -19.43 -16.17
C TYR A 417 5.76 -19.73 -16.05
N ILE A 418 5.33 -20.34 -14.96
CA ILE A 418 3.91 -20.58 -14.63
C ILE A 418 3.17 -19.26 -14.46
N ALA A 419 3.77 -18.27 -13.80
CA ALA A 419 3.18 -16.94 -13.66
C ALA A 419 2.98 -16.24 -15.02
N LEU A 420 3.93 -16.39 -15.95
CA LEU A 420 3.79 -15.89 -17.32
C LEU A 420 2.65 -16.60 -18.07
N ALA A 421 2.52 -17.92 -17.90
CA ALA A 421 1.43 -18.70 -18.48
C ALA A 421 0.05 -18.22 -17.97
N ASN A 422 -0.08 -17.95 -16.66
CA ASN A 422 -1.31 -17.40 -16.09
C ASN A 422 -1.65 -16.01 -16.70
N LYS A 423 -0.66 -15.14 -16.88
CA LYS A 423 -0.87 -13.83 -17.50
C LYS A 423 -1.31 -13.92 -18.98
N ARG A 424 -0.74 -14.88 -19.71
CA ARG A 424 -1.21 -15.17 -21.10
C ARG A 424 -2.66 -15.61 -21.10
N LEU A 425 -3.02 -16.46 -20.16
CA LEU A 425 -4.40 -16.92 -20.01
C LEU A 425 -5.36 -15.75 -19.71
N GLU A 426 -4.98 -14.85 -18.81
CA GLU A 426 -5.74 -13.64 -18.49
C GLU A 426 -5.94 -12.72 -19.73
N LYS A 427 -4.97 -12.70 -20.64
CA LYS A 427 -5.04 -11.95 -21.91
C LYS A 427 -5.78 -12.70 -23.04
N GLY A 428 -6.25 -13.91 -22.77
CA GLY A 428 -6.99 -14.72 -23.75
C GLY A 428 -6.13 -15.62 -24.64
N ASP A 429 -4.80 -15.62 -24.49
CA ASP A 429 -3.91 -16.57 -25.18
C ASP A 429 -3.95 -17.93 -24.48
N ARG A 430 -5.05 -18.66 -24.69
CA ARG A 430 -5.29 -19.96 -24.06
C ARG A 430 -4.32 -21.03 -24.57
N GLU A 431 -4.08 -21.08 -25.88
CA GLU A 431 -3.21 -22.07 -26.50
C GLU A 431 -1.76 -21.95 -26.02
N GLY A 432 -1.21 -20.72 -26.02
CA GLY A 432 0.11 -20.45 -25.49
C GLY A 432 0.23 -20.81 -23.99
N ALA A 433 -0.76 -20.44 -23.19
CA ALA A 433 -0.77 -20.74 -21.76
C ALA A 433 -0.78 -22.26 -21.48
N VAL A 434 -1.62 -23.02 -22.17
CA VAL A 434 -1.71 -24.49 -22.00
C VAL A 434 -0.41 -25.17 -22.35
N LYS A 435 0.24 -24.79 -23.47
CA LYS A 435 1.56 -25.32 -23.85
C LYS A 435 2.61 -25.05 -22.77
N MET A 436 2.57 -23.87 -22.19
CA MET A 436 3.47 -23.51 -21.08
C MET A 436 3.19 -24.35 -19.83
N PHE A 437 1.94 -24.50 -19.41
CA PHE A 437 1.59 -25.36 -18.27
C PHE A 437 2.00 -26.82 -18.49
N ALA A 438 1.71 -27.38 -19.65
CA ALA A 438 2.12 -28.74 -20.01
C ALA A 438 3.65 -28.91 -20.05
N THR A 439 4.39 -27.88 -20.43
CA THR A 439 5.85 -27.87 -20.37
C THR A 439 6.32 -27.80 -18.92
N ALA A 440 5.69 -26.96 -18.10
CA ALA A 440 6.02 -26.83 -16.69
C ALA A 440 5.87 -28.14 -15.92
N THR A 441 4.79 -28.92 -16.18
CA THR A 441 4.60 -30.23 -15.54
C THR A 441 5.71 -31.24 -15.85
N ARG A 442 6.30 -31.15 -17.04
CA ARG A 442 7.40 -32.08 -17.47
C ARG A 442 8.77 -31.67 -16.94
N VAL A 443 8.98 -30.37 -16.74
CA VAL A 443 10.27 -29.82 -16.29
C VAL A 443 10.35 -29.75 -14.77
N ALA A 444 9.22 -29.58 -14.07
CA ALA A 444 9.17 -29.42 -12.63
C ALA A 444 9.71 -30.67 -11.88
N ARG A 445 10.55 -30.43 -10.87
CA ARG A 445 11.06 -31.44 -9.94
C ARG A 445 10.20 -31.49 -8.67
N ALA A 446 9.72 -30.32 -8.22
CA ALA A 446 8.87 -30.21 -7.04
C ALA A 446 7.41 -30.49 -7.37
N VAL A 447 6.78 -31.37 -6.59
CA VAL A 447 5.36 -31.78 -6.73
C VAL A 447 4.43 -30.59 -6.69
N GLU A 448 4.70 -29.60 -5.86
CA GLU A 448 3.90 -28.37 -5.70
C GLU A 448 3.81 -27.56 -7.01
N LEU A 449 4.91 -27.51 -7.77
CA LEU A 449 4.91 -26.79 -9.05
C LEU A 449 4.16 -27.56 -10.16
N VAL A 450 4.19 -28.89 -10.10
CA VAL A 450 3.36 -29.73 -10.97
C VAL A 450 1.88 -29.51 -10.66
N ARG A 451 1.50 -29.45 -9.38
CA ARG A 451 0.13 -29.12 -8.94
C ARG A 451 -0.34 -27.75 -9.45
N GLU A 452 0.54 -26.75 -9.32
CA GLU A 452 0.21 -25.40 -9.78
C GLU A 452 -0.02 -25.37 -11.30
N ALA A 453 0.84 -26.04 -12.06
CA ALA A 453 0.70 -26.16 -13.51
C ALA A 453 -0.57 -26.93 -13.92
N LEU A 454 -0.92 -28.04 -13.23
CA LEU A 454 -2.17 -28.78 -13.43
C LEU A 454 -3.41 -27.91 -13.14
N SER A 455 -3.35 -27.08 -12.09
CA SER A 455 -4.41 -26.09 -11.81
C SER A 455 -4.57 -25.10 -12.95
N GLY A 456 -3.47 -24.68 -13.58
CA GLY A 456 -3.50 -23.84 -14.79
C GLY A 456 -4.17 -24.54 -15.97
N ILE A 457 -3.85 -25.79 -16.23
CA ILE A 457 -4.49 -26.62 -17.27
C ILE A 457 -6.00 -26.75 -16.99
N ALA A 458 -6.41 -26.96 -15.73
CA ALA A 458 -7.81 -27.06 -15.36
C ALA A 458 -8.60 -25.77 -15.65
N LYS A 459 -7.96 -24.60 -15.51
CA LYS A 459 -8.58 -23.27 -15.84
C LYS A 459 -8.68 -23.01 -17.35
N ALA A 460 -7.77 -23.57 -18.12
CA ALA A 460 -7.71 -23.44 -19.57
C ALA A 460 -7.64 -24.83 -20.23
N PRO A 461 -8.71 -25.64 -20.11
CA PRO A 461 -8.68 -27.01 -20.59
C PRO A 461 -8.53 -27.04 -22.12
N ALA A 462 -7.57 -27.82 -22.59
CA ALA A 462 -7.30 -28.05 -24.00
C ALA A 462 -6.81 -29.49 -24.25
N GLU A 463 -7.16 -30.03 -25.42
CA GLU A 463 -6.85 -31.41 -25.80
C GLU A 463 -5.35 -31.68 -25.86
N GLU A 464 -4.54 -30.66 -26.19
CA GLU A 464 -3.08 -30.76 -26.28
C GLU A 464 -2.41 -31.13 -24.94
N ALA A 465 -3.07 -30.84 -23.81
CA ALA A 465 -2.59 -31.22 -22.49
C ALA A 465 -2.99 -32.66 -22.07
N LEU A 466 -3.88 -33.33 -22.84
CA LEU A 466 -4.48 -34.60 -22.45
C LEU A 466 -3.44 -35.67 -22.13
N ILE A 467 -2.46 -35.88 -23.00
CA ILE A 467 -1.42 -36.90 -22.83
C ILE A 467 -0.66 -36.66 -21.50
N THR A 468 -0.27 -35.42 -21.26
CA THR A 468 0.46 -35.04 -20.03
C THR A 468 -0.37 -35.30 -18.77
N VAL A 469 -1.65 -34.91 -18.80
CA VAL A 469 -2.55 -35.12 -17.67
C VAL A 469 -2.83 -36.60 -17.42
N GLU A 470 -2.96 -37.42 -18.47
CA GLU A 470 -3.16 -38.88 -18.35
C GLU A 470 -1.98 -39.62 -17.74
N GLU A 471 -0.76 -39.16 -18.02
CA GLU A 471 0.44 -39.70 -17.36
C GLU A 471 0.44 -39.41 -15.87
N LEU A 472 0.07 -38.18 -15.49
CA LEU A 472 0.05 -37.72 -14.10
C LEU A 472 -1.11 -38.28 -13.28
N LEU A 473 -2.19 -38.77 -13.91
CA LEU A 473 -3.24 -39.54 -13.21
C LEU A 473 -2.74 -40.84 -12.56
N LYS A 474 -1.60 -41.34 -12.97
CA LYS A 474 -0.98 -42.57 -12.41
C LYS A 474 -0.16 -42.27 -11.14
N GLU A 475 0.15 -41.00 -10.89
CA GLU A 475 0.97 -40.60 -9.76
C GLU A 475 0.09 -40.30 -8.55
N PRO A 476 0.18 -41.10 -7.45
CA PRO A 476 -0.75 -40.97 -6.29
C PRO A 476 -0.76 -39.56 -5.67
N GLN A 477 0.41 -38.88 -5.68
CA GLN A 477 0.58 -37.55 -5.10
C GLN A 477 -0.06 -36.42 -5.93
N LEU A 478 -0.39 -36.67 -7.20
CA LEU A 478 -0.92 -35.71 -8.17
C LEU A 478 -2.32 -36.08 -8.67
N MET A 479 -2.84 -37.24 -8.24
CA MET A 479 -4.06 -37.82 -8.75
C MET A 479 -5.26 -36.86 -8.62
N GLU A 480 -5.35 -36.10 -7.54
CA GLU A 480 -6.44 -35.16 -7.35
C GLU A 480 -6.42 -34.03 -8.39
N GLU A 481 -5.29 -33.33 -8.48
CA GLU A 481 -5.15 -32.18 -9.40
C GLU A 481 -5.20 -32.62 -10.86
N ALA A 482 -4.59 -33.76 -11.17
CA ALA A 482 -4.67 -34.36 -12.50
C ALA A 482 -6.11 -34.76 -12.86
N SER A 483 -6.89 -35.31 -11.92
CA SER A 483 -8.30 -35.64 -12.13
C SER A 483 -9.14 -34.42 -12.36
N ARG A 484 -8.89 -33.31 -11.67
CA ARG A 484 -9.57 -32.02 -11.89
C ARG A 484 -9.24 -31.45 -13.28
N ALA A 485 -7.98 -31.47 -13.70
CA ALA A 485 -7.58 -31.04 -15.03
C ALA A 485 -8.19 -31.93 -16.12
N TYR A 486 -8.19 -33.27 -15.91
CA TYR A 486 -8.79 -34.23 -16.84
C TYR A 486 -10.31 -34.02 -16.98
N PHE A 487 -11.00 -33.78 -15.88
CA PHE A 487 -12.44 -33.43 -15.88
C PHE A 487 -12.71 -32.14 -16.67
N ALA A 488 -11.88 -31.10 -16.47
CA ALA A 488 -12.00 -29.85 -17.18
C ALA A 488 -11.83 -30.04 -18.70
N ILE A 489 -10.83 -30.85 -19.11
CA ILE A 489 -10.61 -31.19 -20.54
C ILE A 489 -11.81 -31.97 -21.09
N ALA A 490 -12.31 -32.98 -20.37
CA ALA A 490 -13.48 -33.74 -20.79
C ALA A 490 -14.71 -32.87 -20.96
N THR A 491 -14.91 -31.90 -20.07
CA THR A 491 -16.01 -30.94 -20.16
C THR A 491 -15.86 -30.03 -21.38
N SER A 492 -14.65 -29.54 -21.63
CA SER A 492 -14.33 -28.71 -22.81
C SER A 492 -14.58 -29.46 -24.13
N LEU A 493 -14.19 -30.73 -24.20
CA LEU A 493 -14.45 -31.58 -25.37
C LEU A 493 -15.94 -31.81 -25.60
N ALA A 494 -16.71 -32.05 -24.51
CA ALA A 494 -18.16 -32.18 -24.61
C ALA A 494 -18.81 -30.90 -25.18
N ASP A 495 -18.36 -29.74 -24.69
CA ASP A 495 -18.87 -28.43 -25.13
C ASP A 495 -18.47 -28.11 -26.58
N ALA A 496 -17.33 -28.67 -27.05
CA ALA A 496 -16.89 -28.63 -28.44
C ALA A 496 -17.58 -29.65 -29.35
N GLY A 497 -18.54 -30.45 -28.85
CA GLY A 497 -19.29 -31.45 -29.59
C GLY A 497 -18.62 -32.83 -29.69
N LYS A 498 -17.44 -33.04 -29.13
CA LYS A 498 -16.74 -34.34 -29.06
C LYS A 498 -17.29 -35.22 -27.92
N ARG A 499 -18.59 -35.52 -28.03
CA ARG A 499 -19.36 -36.14 -26.94
C ARG A 499 -18.84 -37.54 -26.57
N ASP A 500 -18.50 -38.37 -27.53
CA ASP A 500 -18.07 -39.75 -27.25
C ASP A 500 -16.73 -39.83 -26.56
N GLU A 501 -15.77 -38.95 -26.94
CA GLU A 501 -14.48 -38.82 -26.25
C GLU A 501 -14.68 -38.34 -24.84
N ALA A 502 -15.48 -37.30 -24.64
CA ALA A 502 -15.83 -36.77 -23.33
C ALA A 502 -16.46 -37.84 -22.40
N LEU A 503 -17.39 -38.64 -22.94
CA LEU A 503 -18.03 -39.75 -22.19
C LEU A 503 -16.99 -40.79 -21.76
N GLN A 504 -16.07 -41.20 -22.64
CA GLN A 504 -15.00 -42.15 -22.30
C GLN A 504 -14.13 -41.61 -21.14
N MET A 505 -13.73 -40.34 -21.23
CA MET A 505 -12.94 -39.70 -20.20
C MET A 505 -13.68 -39.61 -18.86
N LEU A 506 -14.94 -39.22 -18.88
CA LEU A 506 -15.77 -39.13 -17.68
C LEU A 506 -16.03 -40.49 -17.04
N PHE A 507 -16.24 -41.54 -17.83
CA PHE A 507 -16.33 -42.92 -17.30
C PHE A 507 -15.04 -43.40 -16.66
N LYS A 508 -13.88 -43.05 -17.24
CA LYS A 508 -12.58 -43.34 -16.65
C LYS A 508 -12.43 -42.67 -15.28
N LEU A 509 -12.80 -41.39 -15.15
CA LEU A 509 -12.82 -40.69 -13.85
C LEU A 509 -13.82 -41.28 -12.88
N ALA A 510 -15.02 -41.63 -13.33
CA ALA A 510 -16.05 -42.22 -12.48
C ALA A 510 -15.61 -43.56 -11.84
N ALA A 511 -14.71 -44.29 -12.51
CA ALA A 511 -14.14 -45.53 -12.00
C ALA A 511 -12.99 -45.33 -11.02
N MET A 512 -12.45 -44.08 -10.93
CA MET A 512 -11.34 -43.75 -10.03
C MET A 512 -11.85 -43.31 -8.66
N SER A 513 -11.02 -43.49 -7.62
CA SER A 513 -11.30 -42.92 -6.30
C SER A 513 -10.89 -41.43 -6.30
N THR A 514 -11.84 -40.56 -6.57
CA THR A 514 -11.66 -39.11 -6.60
C THR A 514 -12.36 -38.43 -5.42
N PRO A 515 -11.98 -37.19 -5.05
CA PRO A 515 -12.71 -36.44 -4.03
C PRO A 515 -14.22 -36.34 -4.34
N ARG A 516 -15.04 -36.27 -3.28
CA ARG A 516 -16.50 -36.35 -3.41
C ARG A 516 -17.06 -35.25 -4.30
N ASP A 517 -16.59 -34.01 -4.16
CA ASP A 517 -17.02 -32.86 -4.97
C ASP A 517 -16.76 -33.08 -6.46
N LEU A 518 -15.59 -33.63 -6.78
CA LEU A 518 -15.23 -33.96 -8.17
C LEU A 518 -16.07 -35.13 -8.70
N SER A 519 -16.27 -36.17 -7.88
CA SER A 519 -17.15 -37.30 -8.24
C SER A 519 -18.58 -36.82 -8.55
N GLU A 520 -19.14 -35.97 -7.71
CA GLU A 520 -20.46 -35.36 -7.95
C GLU A 520 -20.52 -34.57 -9.26
N ALA A 521 -19.47 -33.77 -9.56
CA ALA A 521 -19.39 -33.01 -10.82
C ALA A 521 -19.27 -33.93 -12.05
N VAL A 522 -18.46 -34.98 -11.97
CA VAL A 522 -18.30 -36.01 -13.03
C VAL A 522 -19.65 -36.65 -13.33
N PHE A 523 -20.40 -37.02 -12.29
CA PHE A 523 -21.68 -37.66 -12.43
C PHE A 523 -22.76 -36.73 -12.96
N ALA A 524 -22.76 -35.48 -12.52
CA ALA A 524 -23.67 -34.48 -13.06
C ALA A 524 -23.44 -34.30 -14.58
N LYS A 525 -22.17 -34.22 -15.01
CA LYS A 525 -21.82 -34.06 -16.44
C LYS A 525 -22.15 -35.34 -17.24
N LEU A 526 -21.89 -36.54 -16.68
CA LEU A 526 -22.31 -37.81 -17.31
C LEU A 526 -23.81 -37.90 -17.55
N ARG A 527 -24.63 -37.54 -16.54
CA ARG A 527 -26.09 -37.49 -16.67
C ARG A 527 -26.56 -36.46 -17.68
N GLN A 528 -25.91 -35.31 -17.71
CA GLN A 528 -26.20 -34.27 -18.73
C GLN A 528 -25.94 -34.77 -20.14
N LEU A 529 -24.84 -35.48 -20.35
CA LEU A 529 -24.47 -36.02 -21.66
C LEU A 529 -25.22 -37.29 -22.01
N ASN A 530 -25.54 -38.13 -21.03
CA ASN A 530 -26.30 -39.35 -21.23
C ASN A 530 -27.25 -39.61 -20.07
N PRO A 531 -28.54 -39.19 -20.15
CA PRO A 531 -29.53 -39.36 -19.08
C PRO A 531 -29.80 -40.81 -18.67
N GLU A 532 -29.56 -41.75 -19.56
CA GLU A 532 -29.80 -43.20 -19.32
C GLU A 532 -28.63 -43.86 -18.52
N VAL A 533 -27.57 -43.15 -18.25
CA VAL A 533 -26.38 -43.71 -17.56
C VAL A 533 -26.62 -43.91 -16.08
N ASP A 534 -26.55 -45.17 -15.64
CA ASP A 534 -26.42 -45.51 -14.21
C ASP A 534 -24.98 -45.48 -13.76
N VAL A 535 -24.58 -44.30 -13.27
CA VAL A 535 -23.17 -44.01 -12.96
C VAL A 535 -22.71 -44.74 -11.71
N SER A 536 -23.56 -44.89 -10.71
CA SER A 536 -23.23 -45.57 -9.46
C SER A 536 -23.00 -47.07 -9.73
N SER A 537 -23.80 -47.67 -10.61
CA SER A 537 -23.57 -49.02 -11.12
C SER A 537 -22.20 -49.18 -11.82
N ALA A 538 -21.76 -48.17 -12.56
CA ALA A 538 -20.45 -48.19 -13.20
C ALA A 538 -19.26 -48.19 -12.21
N ARG A 539 -19.50 -47.72 -10.95
CA ARG A 539 -18.54 -47.82 -9.83
C ARG A 539 -18.63 -49.14 -9.06
N GLY A 540 -19.55 -50.04 -9.48
CA GLY A 540 -19.78 -51.31 -8.84
C GLY A 540 -20.81 -51.25 -7.70
N PHE A 541 -21.52 -50.15 -7.48
CA PHE A 541 -22.57 -50.10 -6.50
C PHE A 541 -23.83 -50.82 -6.99
N VAL A 542 -24.49 -51.53 -6.07
CA VAL A 542 -25.80 -52.08 -6.29
C VAL A 542 -26.82 -51.00 -6.01
N THR A 543 -27.52 -50.55 -7.06
CA THR A 543 -28.41 -49.37 -6.99
C THR A 543 -29.89 -49.68 -6.97
N SER A 544 -30.26 -50.90 -7.43
CA SER A 544 -31.65 -51.35 -7.49
C SER A 544 -31.91 -52.44 -6.46
N TRP A 545 -32.86 -52.20 -5.58
CA TRP A 545 -33.16 -53.07 -4.46
C TRP A 545 -34.64 -53.33 -4.32
N TRP A 546 -35.00 -54.51 -3.89
CA TRP A 546 -36.29 -54.77 -3.31
C TRP A 546 -36.18 -54.60 -1.78
N LEU A 547 -37.09 -53.81 -1.21
CA LEU A 547 -37.08 -53.43 0.21
C LEU A 547 -38.30 -53.96 0.88
N ILE A 548 -38.12 -54.50 2.08
CA ILE A 548 -39.24 -54.89 2.96
C ILE A 548 -38.93 -54.52 4.42
N GLY A 549 -39.92 -54.01 5.11
CA GLY A 549 -39.86 -53.61 6.51
C GLY A 549 -40.84 -52.47 6.79
N PRO A 550 -40.80 -51.88 7.99
CA PRO A 550 -39.92 -52.25 9.09
C PRO A 550 -40.41 -53.45 9.89
N PHE A 551 -39.48 -54.29 10.34
CA PHE A 551 -39.71 -55.33 11.33
C PHE A 551 -39.32 -54.79 12.70
N LYS A 552 -40.17 -54.99 13.71
CA LYS A 552 -39.92 -54.52 15.07
C LYS A 552 -38.73 -55.28 15.71
N GLY A 553 -37.86 -54.57 16.37
CA GLY A 553 -36.73 -55.13 17.12
C GLY A 553 -35.37 -54.86 16.50
N THR A 554 -34.38 -54.79 17.35
CA THR A 554 -32.99 -54.43 17.04
C THR A 554 -32.03 -55.59 17.17
N ASP A 555 -32.52 -56.79 17.52
CA ASP A 555 -31.68 -57.99 17.57
C ASP A 555 -31.32 -58.41 16.14
N ILE A 556 -30.04 -58.20 15.78
CA ILE A 556 -29.51 -58.56 14.46
C ILE A 556 -29.58 -60.07 14.22
N ASP A 557 -29.56 -60.90 15.31
CA ASP A 557 -29.54 -62.33 15.22
C ASP A 557 -30.94 -62.97 15.28
N ALA A 558 -31.98 -62.20 15.63
CA ALA A 558 -33.37 -62.68 15.53
C ALA A 558 -33.67 -63.05 14.07
N VAL A 559 -34.05 -64.30 13.84
CA VAL A 559 -34.40 -64.83 12.53
C VAL A 559 -35.77 -64.35 12.11
N LEU A 560 -35.81 -63.49 11.11
CA LEU A 560 -37.00 -62.89 10.52
C LEU A 560 -37.43 -63.64 9.24
N PRO A 561 -38.69 -63.51 8.80
CA PRO A 561 -39.19 -64.27 7.65
C PRO A 561 -38.39 -64.17 6.39
N PRO A 562 -37.83 -62.98 5.95
CA PRO A 562 -37.01 -62.87 4.74
C PRO A 562 -35.69 -63.64 4.79
N GLU A 563 -35.18 -64.00 5.97
CA GLU A 563 -33.97 -64.84 6.12
C GLU A 563 -34.26 -66.31 5.80
N LYS A 564 -35.52 -66.75 5.93
CA LYS A 564 -35.94 -68.12 5.63
C LYS A 564 -36.26 -68.29 4.14
N GLU A 565 -36.99 -67.34 3.59
CA GLU A 565 -37.40 -67.35 2.18
C GLU A 565 -37.67 -65.93 1.69
N VAL A 566 -37.17 -65.58 0.50
CA VAL A 566 -37.47 -64.34 -0.21
C VAL A 566 -38.51 -64.64 -1.29
N ASN A 567 -39.75 -64.20 -1.03
CA ASN A 567 -40.84 -64.26 -2.02
C ASN A 567 -41.31 -62.83 -2.32
N LEU A 568 -40.99 -62.30 -3.49
CA LEU A 568 -41.24 -60.91 -3.86
C LEU A 568 -42.72 -60.63 -4.18
N GLU A 569 -43.51 -61.67 -4.46
CA GLU A 569 -44.92 -61.53 -4.85
C GLU A 569 -45.87 -61.70 -3.66
N ALA A 570 -45.51 -62.51 -2.67
CA ALA A 570 -46.36 -62.78 -1.53
C ALA A 570 -46.12 -61.79 -0.36
N PRO A 571 -47.20 -61.39 0.36
CA PRO A 571 -47.05 -60.61 1.57
C PRO A 571 -46.41 -61.41 2.70
N VAL A 572 -45.52 -60.75 3.45
CA VAL A 572 -44.93 -61.31 4.68
C VAL A 572 -45.75 -60.90 5.92
N LYS A 573 -46.30 -61.85 6.63
CA LYS A 573 -47.03 -61.60 7.91
C LYS A 573 -46.06 -61.68 9.07
N PHE A 574 -45.98 -60.61 9.86
CA PHE A 574 -45.14 -60.53 11.05
C PHE A 574 -45.79 -59.69 12.11
N GLU A 575 -45.95 -60.27 13.31
CA GLU A 575 -46.61 -59.65 14.50
C GLU A 575 -47.96 -58.99 14.18
N GLY A 576 -48.77 -59.61 13.31
CA GLY A 576 -50.11 -59.11 12.93
C GLY A 576 -50.06 -57.99 11.83
N VAL A 577 -48.93 -57.62 11.38
CA VAL A 577 -48.75 -56.67 10.27
C VAL A 577 -48.44 -57.42 8.98
N GLU A 578 -49.03 -56.97 7.86
CA GLU A 578 -48.76 -57.48 6.53
C GLU A 578 -47.79 -56.57 5.84
N LEU A 579 -46.57 -57.02 5.53
CA LEU A 579 -45.53 -56.31 4.85
C LEU A 579 -45.36 -56.83 3.42
N ARG A 580 -45.04 -55.95 2.48
CA ARG A 580 -44.82 -56.31 1.07
C ARG A 580 -43.48 -55.78 0.57
N TRP A 581 -42.82 -56.51 -0.29
CA TRP A 581 -41.67 -56.06 -1.01
C TRP A 581 -42.05 -54.95 -2.00
N PHE A 582 -41.24 -53.88 -2.05
CA PHE A 582 -41.35 -52.85 -3.07
C PHE A 582 -40.01 -52.54 -3.66
N LYS A 583 -39.98 -52.21 -4.96
CA LYS A 583 -38.74 -51.90 -5.68
C LYS A 583 -38.36 -50.47 -5.42
N HIS A 584 -37.08 -50.24 -5.12
CA HIS A 584 -36.49 -48.93 -4.96
C HIS A 584 -35.14 -48.87 -5.71
N ARG A 585 -34.88 -47.75 -6.36
CA ARG A 585 -33.59 -47.47 -6.98
C ARG A 585 -33.01 -46.20 -6.37
N THR A 586 -31.81 -46.30 -5.83
CA THR A 586 -31.12 -45.13 -5.32
C THR A 586 -30.38 -44.40 -6.44
N ASN A 587 -30.37 -43.04 -6.35
CA ASN A 587 -29.60 -42.17 -7.17
C ASN A 587 -28.38 -41.58 -6.43
N ASP A 588 -28.13 -42.05 -5.23
CA ASP A 588 -26.97 -41.67 -4.42
C ASP A 588 -25.70 -42.14 -5.13
N ILE A 589 -24.68 -41.25 -5.19
CA ILE A 589 -23.42 -41.51 -5.91
C ILE A 589 -22.60 -42.66 -5.29
N ASP A 590 -22.77 -42.89 -4.00
CA ASP A 590 -22.12 -43.93 -3.21
C ASP A 590 -23.06 -45.10 -2.94
N GLY A 591 -24.17 -45.16 -3.68
CA GLY A 591 -25.12 -46.26 -3.66
C GLY A 591 -25.93 -46.39 -2.36
N PHE A 592 -25.92 -45.42 -1.47
CA PHE A 592 -26.69 -45.47 -0.23
C PHE A 592 -28.18 -45.48 -0.50
N VAL A 593 -28.87 -46.42 0.10
CA VAL A 593 -30.34 -46.47 0.20
C VAL A 593 -30.77 -45.90 1.53
N ASN A 594 -31.44 -44.76 1.51
CA ASN A 594 -31.94 -44.06 2.69
C ASN A 594 -33.23 -44.72 3.23
N LEU A 595 -33.08 -45.76 4.02
CA LEU A 595 -34.22 -46.50 4.63
C LEU A 595 -35.01 -45.62 5.61
N TYR A 596 -34.36 -44.67 6.31
CA TYR A 596 -34.99 -43.74 7.24
C TYR A 596 -36.09 -42.89 6.58
N GLY A 597 -35.88 -42.50 5.35
CA GLY A 597 -36.86 -41.75 4.56
C GLY A 597 -37.98 -42.61 3.95
N LEU A 598 -37.72 -43.92 3.75
CA LEU A 598 -38.59 -44.85 3.02
C LEU A 598 -39.50 -45.67 3.90
N LEU A 599 -39.11 -45.97 5.11
CA LEU A 599 -39.80 -46.91 6.02
C LEU A 599 -40.18 -46.19 7.33
N LYS A 600 -41.41 -46.49 7.81
CA LYS A 600 -41.94 -45.99 9.09
C LYS A 600 -42.68 -47.08 9.84
N PRO A 601 -42.52 -47.22 11.17
CA PRO A 601 -41.58 -46.48 12.03
C PRO A 601 -40.16 -46.82 11.66
N ASN A 602 -39.20 -45.92 12.00
CA ASN A 602 -37.82 -46.01 11.57
C ASN A 602 -36.81 -46.11 12.73
N GLU A 603 -37.24 -46.24 13.97
CA GLU A 603 -36.40 -46.42 15.15
C GLU A 603 -36.68 -47.76 15.83
N ASN A 604 -35.64 -48.40 16.34
CA ASN A 604 -35.72 -49.73 16.98
C ASN A 604 -36.32 -50.79 16.07
N VAL A 605 -35.89 -50.81 14.83
CA VAL A 605 -36.44 -51.67 13.77
C VAL A 605 -35.34 -52.25 12.89
N SER A 606 -35.74 -53.24 12.07
CA SER A 606 -34.87 -53.74 11.00
C SER A 606 -35.61 -53.79 9.66
N ALA A 607 -34.85 -53.76 8.57
CA ALA A 607 -35.39 -53.94 7.22
C ALA A 607 -34.49 -54.87 6.42
N PHE A 608 -35.05 -55.39 5.35
CA PHE A 608 -34.27 -56.16 4.37
C PHE A 608 -34.21 -55.46 3.03
N MET A 609 -33.05 -55.59 2.38
CA MET A 609 -32.77 -55.16 1.03
C MET A 609 -32.35 -56.39 0.23
N TYR A 610 -33.04 -56.67 -0.87
CA TYR A 610 -32.75 -57.81 -1.72
C TYR A 610 -32.43 -57.36 -3.14
N ALA A 611 -31.38 -57.92 -3.73
CA ALA A 611 -30.99 -57.62 -5.10
C ALA A 611 -30.58 -58.90 -5.83
N GLU A 612 -30.83 -58.89 -7.14
CA GLU A 612 -30.33 -59.93 -8.07
C GLU A 612 -29.37 -59.29 -9.04
N ILE A 613 -28.13 -59.82 -9.14
CA ILE A 613 -27.11 -59.42 -10.04
C ILE A 613 -26.69 -60.55 -10.94
N GLU A 614 -26.40 -60.28 -12.20
CA GLU A 614 -25.92 -61.22 -13.18
C GLU A 614 -24.52 -60.89 -13.62
N VAL A 615 -23.57 -61.80 -13.45
CA VAL A 615 -22.17 -61.67 -13.91
C VAL A 615 -21.88 -62.68 -15.03
N GLU A 616 -21.07 -62.28 -16.00
CA GLU A 616 -20.81 -63.10 -17.20
C GLU A 616 -20.02 -64.39 -16.92
N LYS A 617 -19.14 -64.34 -15.93
CA LYS A 617 -18.27 -65.47 -15.55
C LYS A 617 -18.12 -65.51 -14.02
N GLU A 618 -17.85 -66.71 -13.52
CA GLU A 618 -17.52 -66.88 -12.11
C GLU A 618 -16.22 -66.16 -11.76
N MET A 619 -16.19 -65.56 -10.55
CA MET A 619 -15.01 -64.84 -10.10
C MET A 619 -15.02 -64.60 -8.60
N ASP A 620 -13.80 -64.50 -8.05
CA ASP A 620 -13.65 -63.92 -6.71
C ASP A 620 -13.84 -62.40 -6.77
N ALA A 621 -14.62 -61.87 -5.80
CA ALA A 621 -14.95 -60.49 -5.69
C ALA A 621 -14.88 -60.00 -4.22
N LEU A 622 -14.89 -58.71 -4.04
CA LEU A 622 -14.98 -58.06 -2.74
C LEU A 622 -16.36 -57.40 -2.63
N PHE A 623 -17.14 -57.82 -1.66
CA PHE A 623 -18.29 -57.06 -1.20
C PHE A 623 -17.83 -55.99 -0.21
N LYS A 624 -18.06 -54.75 -0.55
CA LYS A 624 -17.71 -53.59 0.27
C LYS A 624 -19.00 -52.95 0.76
N LEU A 625 -19.27 -53.13 2.05
CA LEU A 625 -20.54 -52.73 2.67
C LEU A 625 -20.35 -51.47 3.50
N GLY A 626 -21.41 -50.69 3.59
CA GLY A 626 -21.54 -49.57 4.52
C GLY A 626 -22.93 -49.52 5.07
N SER A 627 -23.10 -49.26 6.37
CA SER A 627 -24.42 -49.22 7.00
C SER A 627 -24.51 -48.25 8.17
N ASP A 628 -25.73 -47.86 8.46
CA ASP A 628 -26.20 -47.17 9.65
C ASP A 628 -27.43 -47.95 10.12
N ASP A 629 -27.43 -48.73 11.18
CA ASP A 629 -26.38 -49.19 12.12
C ASP A 629 -25.80 -50.56 11.71
N SER A 630 -26.32 -51.64 12.38
CA SER A 630 -25.84 -53.02 12.21
C SER A 630 -26.31 -53.63 10.90
N ILE A 631 -25.47 -54.54 10.36
CA ILE A 631 -25.77 -55.18 9.06
C ILE A 631 -25.42 -56.67 9.04
N LYS A 632 -26.26 -57.47 8.37
CA LYS A 632 -25.91 -58.80 7.87
C LYS A 632 -26.05 -58.87 6.36
N CYS A 633 -25.23 -59.69 5.73
CA CYS A 633 -25.24 -59.91 4.27
C CYS A 633 -25.19 -61.39 3.96
N TRP A 634 -26.08 -61.82 3.08
CA TRP A 634 -26.09 -63.18 2.51
C TRP A 634 -25.87 -63.10 0.98
N LEU A 635 -25.09 -64.05 0.50
CA LEU A 635 -24.90 -64.28 -0.94
C LEU A 635 -25.36 -65.68 -1.28
N ASN A 636 -26.35 -65.81 -2.19
CA ASN A 636 -26.93 -67.09 -2.61
C ASN A 636 -27.41 -67.95 -1.43
N GLY A 637 -28.00 -67.30 -0.43
CA GLY A 637 -28.52 -67.93 0.81
C GLY A 637 -27.45 -68.24 1.87
N LYS A 638 -26.19 -68.01 1.63
CA LYS A 638 -25.11 -68.21 2.59
C LYS A 638 -24.77 -66.89 3.28
N LEU A 639 -24.74 -66.87 4.63
CA LEU A 639 -24.27 -65.69 5.37
C LEU A 639 -22.79 -65.47 5.08
N VAL A 640 -22.44 -64.27 4.55
CA VAL A 640 -21.08 -63.88 4.20
C VAL A 640 -20.53 -62.80 5.09
N HIS A 641 -21.38 -61.98 5.71
CA HIS A 641 -20.98 -60.92 6.61
C HIS A 641 -21.97 -60.67 7.73
N ARG A 642 -21.44 -60.25 8.89
CA ARG A 642 -22.22 -59.81 10.07
C ARG A 642 -21.44 -58.75 10.84
N TYR A 643 -22.08 -57.58 11.03
CA TYR A 643 -21.58 -56.51 11.89
C TYR A 643 -22.70 -56.11 12.87
N PRO A 644 -22.56 -56.39 14.22
CA PRO A 644 -23.67 -56.30 15.15
C PRO A 644 -23.76 -54.95 15.90
N GLU A 645 -22.77 -54.08 15.81
CA GLU A 645 -22.68 -52.88 16.61
C GLU A 645 -23.30 -51.67 15.90
N PRO A 646 -23.83 -50.67 16.67
CA PRO A 646 -24.24 -49.40 16.10
C PRO A 646 -23.03 -48.66 15.47
N ARG A 647 -23.25 -47.97 14.33
CA ARG A 647 -22.25 -47.17 13.68
C ARG A 647 -22.88 -46.14 12.73
N SER A 648 -22.12 -45.06 12.48
CA SER A 648 -22.42 -44.11 11.39
C SER A 648 -22.02 -44.69 10.04
N PRO A 649 -22.71 -44.35 8.93
CA PRO A 649 -22.45 -44.93 7.62
C PRO A 649 -21.19 -44.33 6.96
N ALA A 650 -20.39 -45.17 6.32
CA ALA A 650 -19.36 -44.81 5.42
C ALA A 650 -19.26 -45.81 4.25
N VAL A 651 -18.69 -45.39 3.15
CA VAL A 651 -18.43 -46.27 2.01
C VAL A 651 -17.31 -47.24 2.35
N ASP A 652 -17.47 -48.53 1.94
CA ASP A 652 -16.44 -49.55 2.07
C ASP A 652 -15.98 -49.82 3.54
N GLN A 653 -16.89 -49.66 4.52
CA GLN A 653 -16.59 -49.90 5.94
C GLN A 653 -16.18 -51.36 6.19
N ASP A 654 -16.88 -52.32 5.59
CA ASP A 654 -16.59 -53.75 5.70
C ASP A 654 -16.18 -54.27 4.34
N VAL A 655 -15.07 -55.02 4.27
CA VAL A 655 -14.56 -55.62 3.04
C VAL A 655 -14.60 -57.16 3.21
N VAL A 656 -15.43 -57.80 2.42
CA VAL A 656 -15.65 -59.23 2.51
C VAL A 656 -15.33 -59.95 1.20
N LYS A 657 -14.43 -60.90 1.23
CA LYS A 657 -14.14 -61.70 0.05
C LYS A 657 -15.29 -62.70 -0.17
N VAL A 658 -15.81 -62.69 -1.39
CA VAL A 658 -16.92 -63.58 -1.81
C VAL A 658 -16.61 -64.21 -3.16
N HIS A 659 -17.33 -65.29 -3.48
CA HIS A 659 -17.21 -65.93 -4.78
C HIS A 659 -18.56 -65.77 -5.53
N LEU A 660 -18.54 -65.06 -6.65
CA LEU A 660 -19.66 -64.87 -7.55
C LEU A 660 -19.74 -66.01 -8.55
N GLN A 661 -20.94 -66.62 -8.68
CA GLN A 661 -21.19 -67.66 -9.69
C GLN A 661 -21.49 -67.01 -11.04
N ALA A 662 -21.12 -67.65 -12.14
CA ALA A 662 -21.54 -67.21 -13.48
C ALA A 662 -23.06 -67.21 -13.57
N GLY A 663 -23.62 -66.18 -14.11
CA GLY A 663 -25.09 -65.93 -14.16
C GLY A 663 -25.62 -65.24 -12.93
N LEU A 664 -26.76 -65.67 -12.42
CA LEU A 664 -27.54 -64.99 -11.39
C LEU A 664 -26.96 -65.22 -9.98
N ASN A 665 -26.72 -64.13 -9.27
CA ASN A 665 -26.36 -64.11 -7.85
C ASN A 665 -27.43 -63.33 -7.07
N ARG A 666 -27.82 -63.85 -5.91
CA ARG A 666 -28.86 -63.30 -5.02
C ARG A 666 -28.20 -62.73 -3.77
N ILE A 667 -28.45 -61.46 -3.49
CA ILE A 667 -27.89 -60.73 -2.36
C ILE A 667 -29.04 -60.33 -1.43
N LEU A 668 -28.93 -60.63 -0.14
CA LEU A 668 -29.85 -60.16 0.87
C LEU A 668 -29.08 -59.42 1.95
N LEU A 669 -29.51 -58.23 2.29
CA LEU A 669 -29.02 -57.45 3.44
C LEU A 669 -30.12 -57.34 4.49
N LYS A 670 -29.77 -57.49 5.77
CA LYS A 670 -30.57 -57.06 6.91
C LYS A 670 -29.89 -55.85 7.52
N VAL A 671 -30.61 -54.75 7.65
CA VAL A 671 -30.08 -53.51 8.22
C VAL A 671 -30.93 -53.14 9.43
N VAL A 672 -30.30 -53.01 10.58
CA VAL A 672 -30.94 -52.66 11.83
C VAL A 672 -30.73 -51.17 12.10
N ASN A 673 -31.74 -50.51 12.65
CA ASN A 673 -31.66 -49.16 13.16
C ASN A 673 -32.01 -49.10 14.64
N PHE A 674 -31.09 -48.64 15.47
CA PHE A 674 -31.31 -48.34 16.87
C PHE A 674 -31.95 -46.97 17.07
N GLY A 675 -31.61 -46.00 16.19
CA GLY A 675 -32.12 -44.62 16.18
C GLY A 675 -31.23 -43.70 15.37
N GLY A 676 -31.74 -42.54 14.96
CA GLY A 676 -31.04 -41.60 14.12
C GLY A 676 -31.12 -41.93 12.63
N GLY A 677 -30.01 -41.91 11.92
CA GLY A 677 -29.95 -42.28 10.51
C GLY A 677 -30.25 -43.75 10.25
N TRP A 678 -30.63 -44.12 9.03
CA TRP A 678 -30.84 -45.52 8.65
C TRP A 678 -30.58 -45.66 7.15
N CYS A 679 -29.47 -46.27 6.80
CA CYS A 679 -29.13 -46.48 5.40
C CYS A 679 -28.11 -47.62 5.22
N ALA A 680 -28.01 -48.12 4.01
CA ALA A 680 -26.96 -49.09 3.65
C ALA A 680 -26.51 -48.92 2.19
N THR A 681 -25.30 -49.37 1.91
CA THR A 681 -24.73 -49.43 0.56
C THR A 681 -23.94 -50.73 0.40
N LEU A 682 -23.89 -51.22 -0.83
CA LEU A 682 -23.03 -52.34 -1.25
C LEU A 682 -22.36 -52.00 -2.56
N ARG A 683 -21.01 -52.09 -2.56
CA ARG A 683 -20.19 -51.99 -3.73
C ARG A 683 -19.48 -53.30 -4.02
N ILE A 684 -19.43 -53.73 -5.29
CA ILE A 684 -18.80 -54.96 -5.73
C ILE A 684 -17.58 -54.62 -6.57
N THR A 685 -16.40 -55.08 -6.12
CA THR A 685 -15.14 -54.90 -6.86
C THR A 685 -14.48 -56.26 -7.06
N ASP A 686 -13.55 -56.33 -8.03
CA ASP A 686 -12.61 -57.47 -8.09
C ASP A 686 -11.61 -57.42 -6.91
N ILE A 687 -10.72 -58.39 -6.85
CA ILE A 687 -9.72 -58.47 -5.78
C ILE A 687 -8.68 -57.35 -5.83
N ASP A 688 -8.53 -56.66 -6.99
CA ASP A 688 -7.65 -55.51 -7.17
C ASP A 688 -8.40 -54.19 -6.86
N GLY A 689 -9.67 -54.23 -6.45
CA GLY A 689 -10.49 -53.05 -6.10
C GLY A 689 -11.18 -52.41 -7.30
N ARG A 690 -11.08 -52.95 -8.51
CA ARG A 690 -11.78 -52.43 -9.68
C ARG A 690 -13.23 -52.82 -9.70
N PRO A 691 -14.19 -51.94 -10.11
CA PRO A 691 -15.58 -52.23 -10.21
C PRO A 691 -15.89 -53.50 -11.03
N VAL A 692 -16.68 -54.42 -10.49
CA VAL A 692 -17.20 -55.55 -11.25
C VAL A 692 -18.34 -55.09 -12.13
N LYS A 693 -18.34 -55.46 -13.40
CA LYS A 693 -19.50 -55.26 -14.29
C LYS A 693 -20.53 -56.33 -14.07
N PHE A 694 -21.76 -55.93 -13.73
CA PHE A 694 -22.90 -56.83 -13.54
C PHE A 694 -24.18 -56.16 -14.09
N LYS A 695 -25.19 -56.99 -14.42
CA LYS A 695 -26.53 -56.49 -14.72
C LYS A 695 -27.41 -56.70 -13.49
N GLN A 696 -28.15 -55.65 -13.12
CA GLN A 696 -29.21 -55.74 -12.06
C GLN A 696 -30.53 -56.12 -12.70
N LYS A 697 -31.29 -57.05 -12.05
CA LYS A 697 -32.64 -57.48 -12.51
C LYS A 697 -33.76 -56.89 -11.70
#